data_623c042bfab4a96ca4c873c342ffbbb2
#
_entry.id   623c042bfab4a96ca4c873c342ffbbb2
#
_cell.length_a   1.000
_cell.length_b   1.000
_cell.length_c   1.000
_cell.angle_alpha   90.00
_cell.angle_beta   90.00
_cell.angle_gamma   90.00
#
_symmetry.space_group_name_H-M   'P 1'
#
loop_
_entity.id
_entity.type
_entity.pdbx_description
1 polymer ?
#
loop_
_entity_poly.entity_id
_entity_poly.type
_entity_poly.pdbx_seq_one_letter_code
_entity_poly.pdbx_strand_id
1 'polypeptide(L)'
;MMKWKNLFILFLLLFNIENAFSKNTKFYPPPSDRVKTNIDFDWKFISRDFPCEEETHQVNELPWQTVHLPHDWSIEGPFLREQNTTQGFLPMTIGWYKKSIFLPECYEHKKVFIVFDGVYRSSDVWMNYAHIGHHESGYTSFVYDLTDYVRFGNRIPNGLRVRVDARRHEQDMYEGCGIYRHAWLVVTNKLHVAYWGAFISTSKVSRAKATIEVKTKVKNENCTSRKCKLTTKIIDAEGIVVAEMAESHSIPANSEYEFIQRAQIDRPHLWSLDDPYLYKAYSIIQDDDIIVDTYETIFGIRTFRFDSQKGFFLNGERIKLRGFNAHYDFAGLGTALPDRIHWNAMMAMKKAGFNFYRSSHNPATPERLDVCDQIGMLVWDEIERKLESHEVELALVRETIVRDRNHPSVILWSLENESPLEGTVYGTSIISAATALAHKLDPTRLTTFAASMPVNKKGYGDAVDVVSYNYHWKRADQDHIDNPHWKIGLLSEYSAARGRRGVYGIEHFRRAEDDAYFDLYNGMVQNMYQMCSRVESYWRRIKAREYFAGGCLWSGIDAWGEGNVWPLVSRGDGALDLCFFPKDVYYYFVSQWTEAPMVHIFPHWNWEGKEGQPIDVWCYTNCDSVELLLNDHSLGIQARPPEPAFWTPDSIDNVPPAKSETQVEHLEWKVPYEPGTIRASGLRAGQSVCIQEIHTTGKPAKINLCRLMTDFVHESEIEPVIADGRDIVVIKAAILDEAENVVPTADNLVNFYVERDEKIIGVGNGNIASHEPNKATSRKAYNGLCVAIIQSTQTAGEFTVRATSPGLISDRIKIKSIAPEPVKIVVFAKPYRLSKLDQTSTITAEIQDKFGSIILTAENKVTFKLNGPALFENDTDTFTTNAINGKAVVKIKPAERGGSVIITALSAGLRSGKVDVIVK
;
A
#
# COMPACT_ATOMS: atom_id res chain seq x y z
N MET A 1 54.54 45.17 -5.85
CA MET A 1 53.73 44.46 -4.83
C MET A 1 52.22 44.40 -5.11
N MET A 2 51.72 45.02 -6.14
CA MET A 2 50.25 45.07 -6.47
C MET A 2 49.74 44.03 -7.48
N LYS A 3 50.61 43.33 -8.18
CA LYS A 3 50.19 42.30 -9.20
C LYS A 3 49.98 40.87 -8.65
N TRP A 4 50.48 40.55 -7.44
CA TRP A 4 50.34 39.22 -6.86
C TRP A 4 49.06 39.08 -6.00
N LYS A 5 48.49 40.16 -5.46
CA LYS A 5 47.23 40.12 -4.73
C LYS A 5 46.01 39.81 -5.62
N ASN A 6 46.03 40.30 -6.84
CA ASN A 6 44.91 40.07 -7.78
C ASN A 6 44.92 38.65 -8.37
N LEU A 7 46.14 38.03 -8.48
CA LEU A 7 46.25 36.62 -8.95
C LEU A 7 45.77 35.64 -7.88
N PHE A 8 46.01 35.94 -6.59
CA PHE A 8 45.57 35.10 -5.46
C PHE A 8 44.04 35.21 -5.23
N ILE A 9 43.46 36.36 -5.45
CA ILE A 9 41.99 36.56 -5.39
C ILE A 9 41.29 35.87 -6.59
N LEU A 10 41.90 35.91 -7.78
CA LEU A 10 41.39 35.20 -8.96
C LEU A 10 41.51 33.67 -8.80
N PHE A 11 42.58 33.17 -8.16
CA PHE A 11 42.74 31.76 -7.83
C PHE A 11 41.78 31.28 -6.75
N LEU A 12 41.49 32.09 -5.74
CA LEU A 12 40.49 31.83 -4.69
C LEU A 12 39.06 31.93 -5.27
N LEU A 13 38.81 32.81 -6.23
CA LEU A 13 37.52 32.88 -6.93
C LEU A 13 37.32 31.71 -7.89
N LEU A 14 38.34 31.27 -8.60
CA LEU A 14 38.28 30.10 -9.47
C LEU A 14 38.18 28.81 -8.66
N PHE A 15 38.84 28.67 -7.52
CA PHE A 15 38.71 27.52 -6.63
C PHE A 15 37.33 27.47 -5.94
N ASN A 16 36.71 28.64 -5.64
CA ASN A 16 35.33 28.69 -5.16
C ASN A 16 34.29 28.48 -6.27
N ILE A 17 34.59 28.83 -7.52
CA ILE A 17 33.74 28.57 -8.67
C ILE A 17 33.81 27.08 -9.05
N GLU A 18 34.96 26.43 -9.04
CA GLU A 18 35.06 24.97 -9.25
C GLU A 18 34.35 24.17 -8.14
N ASN A 19 34.46 24.59 -6.87
CA ASN A 19 33.70 24.00 -5.76
C ASN A 19 32.19 24.33 -5.80
N ALA A 20 31.78 25.45 -6.41
CA ALA A 20 30.36 25.79 -6.61
C ALA A 20 29.75 25.05 -7.79
N PHE A 21 30.52 24.77 -8.86
CA PHE A 21 30.05 23.96 -9.99
C PHE A 21 30.06 22.45 -9.73
N SER A 22 30.83 21.97 -8.72
CA SER A 22 30.86 20.55 -8.31
C SER A 22 29.64 20.13 -7.51
N LYS A 23 28.82 21.07 -7.01
CA LYS A 23 27.67 20.79 -6.10
C LYS A 23 26.34 20.43 -6.79
N ASN A 24 26.22 20.48 -8.12
CA ASN A 24 24.95 20.26 -8.82
C ASN A 24 24.92 19.06 -9.80
N THR A 25 25.87 18.14 -9.68
CA THR A 25 25.81 16.91 -10.48
C THR A 25 24.93 15.86 -9.83
N LYS A 26 23.89 15.41 -10.56
CA LYS A 26 23.05 14.31 -10.10
C LYS A 26 23.89 13.06 -9.82
N PHE A 27 23.66 12.46 -8.68
CA PHE A 27 24.27 11.20 -8.30
C PHE A 27 23.57 10.04 -9.03
N TYR A 28 24.37 9.15 -9.60
CA TYR A 28 23.92 7.87 -10.09
C TYR A 28 24.60 6.77 -9.30
N PRO A 29 23.82 5.82 -8.73
CA PRO A 29 24.41 4.74 -7.94
C PRO A 29 25.36 3.90 -8.82
N PRO A 30 26.55 3.55 -8.29
CA PRO A 30 27.51 2.77 -9.04
C PRO A 30 26.98 1.35 -9.29
N PRO A 31 27.46 0.69 -10.36
CA PRO A 31 27.09 -0.69 -10.65
C PRO A 31 27.58 -1.63 -9.55
N SER A 32 26.77 -2.62 -9.21
CA SER A 32 27.07 -3.61 -8.20
C SER A 32 26.55 -5.00 -8.61
N ASP A 33 26.86 -6.01 -7.81
CA ASP A 33 26.41 -7.38 -8.03
C ASP A 33 24.95 -7.58 -7.62
N ARG A 34 24.34 -6.64 -6.89
CA ARG A 34 22.95 -6.75 -6.43
C ARG A 34 21.96 -6.57 -7.58
N VAL A 35 21.18 -7.64 -7.81
CA VAL A 35 20.06 -7.64 -8.76
C VAL A 35 18.81 -8.10 -8.01
N LYS A 36 17.74 -7.30 -8.04
CA LYS A 36 16.41 -7.66 -7.54
C LYS A 36 15.47 -7.72 -8.75
N THR A 37 14.84 -8.88 -8.96
CA THR A 37 13.94 -9.15 -10.08
C THR A 37 12.62 -9.68 -9.55
N ASN A 38 11.52 -9.08 -9.96
CA ASN A 38 10.18 -9.58 -9.68
C ASN A 38 9.94 -10.86 -10.50
N ILE A 39 9.32 -11.85 -9.87
CA ILE A 39 9.03 -13.14 -10.51
C ILE A 39 7.54 -13.49 -10.51
N ASP A 40 6.66 -12.50 -10.52
CA ASP A 40 5.21 -12.70 -10.40
C ASP A 40 4.56 -13.40 -11.59
N PHE A 41 5.13 -13.29 -12.80
CA PHE A 41 4.51 -13.87 -14.00
C PHE A 41 4.71 -15.39 -14.10
N ASP A 42 3.79 -16.05 -14.80
CA ASP A 42 3.89 -17.42 -15.27
C ASP A 42 4.10 -18.51 -14.18
N TRP A 43 3.45 -18.35 -13.05
CA TRP A 43 3.33 -19.43 -12.08
C TRP A 43 2.32 -20.45 -12.55
N LYS A 44 2.52 -21.71 -12.17
CA LYS A 44 1.54 -22.77 -12.29
C LYS A 44 0.91 -23.00 -10.94
N PHE A 45 -0.42 -23.06 -10.90
CA PHE A 45 -1.22 -23.20 -9.69
C PHE A 45 -2.21 -24.35 -9.80
N ILE A 46 -2.49 -25.00 -8.68
CA ILE A 46 -3.59 -25.97 -8.53
C ILE A 46 -4.12 -25.93 -7.09
N SER A 47 -5.44 -25.83 -6.92
CA SER A 47 -6.13 -25.94 -5.63
C SER A 47 -6.40 -27.41 -5.31
N ARG A 48 -5.41 -28.09 -4.76
CA ARG A 48 -5.50 -29.50 -4.35
C ARG A 48 -4.35 -29.81 -3.38
N ASP A 49 -4.63 -30.60 -2.34
CA ASP A 49 -3.57 -31.14 -1.48
C ASP A 49 -3.05 -32.47 -2.01
N PHE A 50 -1.75 -32.64 -1.96
CA PHE A 50 -1.05 -33.88 -2.18
C PHE A 50 0.31 -33.89 -1.47
N PRO A 51 0.79 -35.08 -1.00
CA PRO A 51 2.11 -35.18 -0.38
C PRO A 51 3.20 -34.82 -1.39
N CYS A 52 4.22 -34.07 -0.96
CA CYS A 52 5.34 -33.65 -1.81
C CYS A 52 6.11 -34.84 -2.38
N GLU A 53 6.11 -35.99 -1.70
CA GLU A 53 6.79 -37.20 -2.06
C GLU A 53 6.16 -37.93 -3.25
N GLU A 54 4.86 -37.76 -3.52
CA GLU A 54 4.16 -38.36 -4.66
C GLU A 54 4.40 -37.65 -5.99
N GLU A 55 5.18 -36.56 -5.96
CA GLU A 55 5.33 -35.60 -7.06
C GLU A 55 6.17 -36.09 -8.26
N THR A 56 6.68 -37.30 -8.27
CA THR A 56 7.74 -37.61 -9.23
C THR A 56 7.26 -37.84 -10.67
N HIS A 57 6.04 -38.28 -10.93
CA HIS A 57 5.55 -38.46 -12.31
C HIS A 57 4.05 -38.08 -12.51
N GLN A 58 3.17 -38.40 -11.59
CA GLN A 58 1.71 -38.18 -11.77
C GLN A 58 1.27 -36.71 -11.65
N VAL A 59 1.98 -35.91 -10.86
CA VAL A 59 1.63 -34.50 -10.60
C VAL A 59 1.86 -33.59 -11.81
N ASN A 60 2.76 -33.94 -12.72
CA ASN A 60 2.99 -33.13 -13.93
C ASN A 60 1.84 -33.23 -14.94
N GLU A 61 1.02 -34.27 -14.88
CA GLU A 61 -0.15 -34.46 -15.74
C GLU A 61 -1.44 -33.82 -15.21
N LEU A 62 -1.40 -33.24 -14.00
CA LEU A 62 -2.52 -32.52 -13.43
C LEU A 62 -2.83 -31.24 -14.21
N PRO A 63 -4.08 -30.76 -14.20
CA PRO A 63 -4.49 -29.56 -14.93
C PRO A 63 -4.04 -28.28 -14.23
N TRP A 64 -2.74 -28.00 -14.23
CA TRP A 64 -2.17 -26.78 -13.69
C TRP A 64 -2.64 -25.56 -14.48
N GLN A 65 -3.19 -24.58 -13.77
CA GLN A 65 -3.51 -23.28 -14.35
C GLN A 65 -2.27 -22.37 -14.39
N THR A 66 -2.21 -21.46 -15.36
CA THR A 66 -1.20 -20.39 -15.35
C THR A 66 -1.78 -19.18 -14.66
N VAL A 67 -1.11 -18.74 -13.60
CA VAL A 67 -1.51 -17.55 -12.82
C VAL A 67 -0.35 -16.57 -12.74
N HIS A 68 -0.67 -15.33 -12.44
CA HIS A 68 0.27 -14.26 -12.12
C HIS A 68 0.04 -13.81 -10.68
N LEU A 69 1.12 -13.44 -9.98
CA LEU A 69 1.02 -12.85 -8.65
C LEU A 69 0.78 -11.33 -8.76
N PRO A 70 0.10 -10.74 -7.80
CA PRO A 70 -0.61 -11.33 -6.65
C PRO A 70 -1.75 -12.27 -7.07
N HIS A 71 -1.96 -13.37 -6.33
CA HIS A 71 -2.99 -14.35 -6.64
C HIS A 71 -3.72 -14.81 -5.38
N ASP A 72 -5.06 -14.72 -5.42
CA ASP A 72 -5.98 -15.18 -4.38
C ASP A 72 -7.01 -16.12 -5.04
N TRP A 73 -6.89 -17.43 -4.78
CA TRP A 73 -7.82 -18.39 -5.39
C TRP A 73 -9.18 -18.49 -4.68
N SER A 74 -9.29 -17.96 -3.43
CA SER A 74 -10.54 -17.97 -2.71
C SER A 74 -11.60 -17.12 -3.41
N ILE A 75 -11.22 -15.92 -3.89
CA ILE A 75 -12.13 -15.00 -4.60
C ILE A 75 -12.59 -15.52 -5.97
N GLU A 76 -11.96 -16.55 -6.50
CA GLU A 76 -12.34 -17.23 -7.74
C GLU A 76 -13.46 -18.27 -7.54
N GLY A 77 -13.63 -18.70 -6.28
CA GLY A 77 -14.63 -19.71 -5.92
C GLY A 77 -16.04 -19.15 -5.82
N PRO A 78 -17.05 -20.08 -5.79
CA PRO A 78 -18.43 -19.69 -5.55
C PRO A 78 -18.65 -19.34 -4.08
N PHE A 79 -19.60 -18.43 -3.82
CA PHE A 79 -20.13 -18.22 -2.48
C PHE A 79 -20.99 -19.42 -2.06
N LEU A 80 -20.70 -20.04 -0.91
CA LEU A 80 -21.37 -21.22 -0.41
C LEU A 80 -21.78 -21.00 1.04
N ARG A 81 -23.07 -21.14 1.35
CA ARG A 81 -23.66 -20.88 2.67
C ARG A 81 -23.01 -21.67 3.82
N GLU A 82 -22.48 -22.86 3.53
CA GLU A 82 -21.79 -23.74 4.46
C GLU A 82 -20.34 -23.34 4.76
N GLN A 83 -19.76 -22.42 4.01
CA GLN A 83 -18.40 -21.92 4.23
C GLN A 83 -18.36 -20.90 5.38
N ASN A 84 -17.15 -20.57 5.80
CA ASN A 84 -16.93 -19.67 6.93
C ASN A 84 -17.45 -18.25 6.66
N THR A 85 -18.29 -17.75 7.56
CA THR A 85 -18.89 -16.43 7.47
C THR A 85 -17.86 -15.31 7.60
N THR A 86 -16.77 -15.50 8.38
CA THR A 86 -15.68 -14.51 8.51
C THR A 86 -14.92 -14.34 7.21
N GLN A 87 -14.92 -15.38 6.36
CA GLN A 87 -14.31 -15.39 5.03
C GLN A 87 -15.29 -15.05 3.91
N GLY A 88 -16.43 -14.41 4.22
CA GLY A 88 -17.43 -14.03 3.24
C GLY A 88 -18.05 -15.21 2.51
N PHE A 89 -18.12 -16.39 3.14
CA PHE A 89 -18.64 -17.63 2.55
C PHE A 89 -17.88 -18.14 1.31
N LEU A 90 -16.62 -17.71 1.17
CA LEU A 90 -15.71 -18.17 0.12
C LEU A 90 -14.87 -19.38 0.60
N PRO A 91 -14.43 -20.28 -0.32
CA PRO A 91 -13.72 -21.49 0.06
C PRO A 91 -12.28 -21.19 0.48
N MET A 92 -11.84 -21.81 1.58
CA MET A 92 -10.43 -21.81 2.02
C MET A 92 -9.88 -23.23 1.95
N THR A 93 -8.86 -23.44 1.15
CA THR A 93 -8.33 -24.77 0.82
C THR A 93 -6.81 -24.80 0.87
N ILE A 94 -6.21 -25.89 0.39
CA ILE A 94 -4.77 -26.01 0.16
C ILE A 94 -4.50 -25.77 -1.33
N GLY A 95 -3.47 -24.98 -1.61
CA GLY A 95 -3.00 -24.72 -2.96
C GLY A 95 -1.51 -24.96 -3.13
N TRP A 96 -1.13 -25.35 -4.33
CA TRP A 96 0.25 -25.51 -4.72
C TRP A 96 0.60 -24.59 -5.87
N TYR A 97 1.76 -23.99 -5.77
CA TYR A 97 2.38 -23.18 -6.81
C TYR A 97 3.66 -23.84 -7.28
N LYS A 98 3.98 -23.71 -8.57
CA LYS A 98 5.29 -24.07 -9.11
C LYS A 98 5.76 -23.06 -10.14
N LYS A 99 7.08 -22.84 -10.18
CA LYS A 99 7.73 -21.95 -11.12
C LYS A 99 9.09 -22.50 -11.55
N SER A 100 9.39 -22.38 -12.84
CA SER A 100 10.70 -22.70 -13.40
C SER A 100 11.55 -21.43 -13.44
N ILE A 101 12.75 -21.49 -12.86
CA ILE A 101 13.70 -20.37 -12.79
C ILE A 101 15.00 -20.76 -13.48
N PHE A 102 15.45 -19.97 -14.45
CA PHE A 102 16.76 -20.07 -15.06
C PHE A 102 17.70 -19.03 -14.44
N LEU A 103 18.85 -19.49 -13.95
CA LEU A 103 19.88 -18.61 -13.41
C LEU A 103 21.08 -18.60 -14.36
N PRO A 104 21.53 -17.41 -14.80
CA PRO A 104 22.73 -17.29 -15.63
C PRO A 104 23.98 -17.89 -14.97
N GLU A 105 24.88 -18.44 -15.77
CA GLU A 105 26.15 -18.99 -15.29
C GLU A 105 27.00 -17.97 -14.52
N CYS A 106 26.92 -16.69 -14.89
CA CYS A 106 27.66 -15.61 -14.21
C CYS A 106 27.21 -15.36 -12.76
N TYR A 107 26.16 -16.04 -12.28
CA TYR A 107 25.73 -15.98 -10.88
C TYR A 107 26.30 -17.13 -10.02
N GLU A 108 27.09 -18.07 -10.59
CA GLU A 108 27.60 -19.28 -9.90
C GLU A 108 28.34 -19.01 -8.59
N HIS A 109 28.94 -17.83 -8.43
CA HIS A 109 29.67 -17.47 -7.20
C HIS A 109 28.97 -16.40 -6.36
N LYS A 110 27.71 -16.11 -6.67
CA LYS A 110 26.88 -15.12 -5.98
C LYS A 110 25.95 -15.81 -4.97
N LYS A 111 25.37 -15.03 -4.09
CA LYS A 111 24.26 -15.48 -3.24
C LYS A 111 22.95 -15.29 -4.01
N VAL A 112 22.02 -16.22 -3.81
CA VAL A 112 20.69 -16.21 -4.44
C VAL A 112 19.63 -16.35 -3.35
N PHE A 113 18.71 -15.40 -3.27
CA PHE A 113 17.62 -15.39 -2.30
C PHE A 113 16.27 -15.35 -3.01
N ILE A 114 15.27 -15.99 -2.41
CA ILE A 114 13.85 -15.80 -2.71
C ILE A 114 13.22 -14.99 -1.59
N VAL A 115 12.40 -14.00 -1.96
CA VAL A 115 11.64 -13.18 -1.02
C VAL A 115 10.17 -13.26 -1.38
N PHE A 116 9.33 -13.50 -0.40
CA PHE A 116 7.88 -13.39 -0.51
C PHE A 116 7.41 -12.23 0.39
N ASP A 117 6.67 -11.29 -0.17
CA ASP A 117 6.14 -10.16 0.59
C ASP A 117 4.90 -10.56 1.41
N GLY A 118 4.22 -11.65 1.05
CA GLY A 118 3.14 -12.26 1.83
C GLY A 118 2.55 -13.48 1.15
N VAL A 119 2.33 -14.54 1.92
CA VAL A 119 1.70 -15.80 1.48
C VAL A 119 0.69 -16.22 2.53
N TYR A 120 -0.59 -16.21 2.23
CA TYR A 120 -1.62 -16.60 3.19
C TYR A 120 -1.99 -18.07 2.99
N ARG A 121 -1.70 -18.95 3.96
CA ARG A 121 -0.78 -18.90 5.11
C ARG A 121 -0.12 -20.28 5.26
N SER A 122 0.66 -20.47 6.34
CA SER A 122 1.28 -21.77 6.66
C SER A 122 1.93 -22.35 5.42
N SER A 123 2.94 -21.65 4.91
CA SER A 123 3.56 -21.95 3.62
C SER A 123 4.86 -22.71 3.75
N ASP A 124 5.02 -23.74 2.94
CA ASP A 124 6.26 -24.51 2.78
C ASP A 124 6.88 -24.24 1.41
N VAL A 125 8.19 -24.08 1.36
CA VAL A 125 8.93 -23.75 0.13
C VAL A 125 9.97 -24.83 -0.18
N TRP A 126 10.01 -25.27 -1.43
CA TRP A 126 11.02 -26.22 -1.95
C TRP A 126 11.74 -25.62 -3.16
N MET A 127 13.03 -25.91 -3.25
CA MET A 127 13.86 -25.66 -4.43
C MET A 127 14.51 -26.95 -4.88
N ASN A 128 14.27 -27.36 -6.13
CA ASN A 128 14.83 -28.57 -6.71
C ASN A 128 14.62 -29.84 -5.83
N TYR A 129 13.41 -29.97 -5.24
CA TYR A 129 12.99 -31.03 -4.30
C TYR A 129 13.54 -30.90 -2.86
N ALA A 130 14.48 -30.00 -2.58
CA ALA A 130 14.92 -29.74 -1.21
C ALA A 130 13.90 -28.84 -0.52
N HIS A 131 13.42 -29.22 0.67
CA HIS A 131 12.61 -28.34 1.53
C HIS A 131 13.51 -27.24 2.10
N ILE A 132 13.16 -25.99 1.83
CA ILE A 132 13.97 -24.82 2.19
C ILE A 132 13.53 -24.27 3.53
N GLY A 133 12.21 -24.25 3.78
CA GLY A 133 11.68 -23.77 5.03
C GLY A 133 10.16 -23.65 5.05
N HIS A 134 9.65 -23.41 6.26
CA HIS A 134 8.25 -23.17 6.58
C HIS A 134 8.07 -21.76 7.12
N HIS A 135 6.98 -21.08 6.74
CA HIS A 135 6.59 -19.78 7.28
C HIS A 135 5.11 -19.82 7.65
N GLU A 136 4.81 -19.58 8.92
CA GLU A 136 3.45 -19.75 9.47
C GLU A 136 2.57 -18.54 9.24
N SER A 137 3.08 -17.29 9.47
CA SER A 137 2.28 -16.06 9.32
C SER A 137 1.83 -15.83 7.88
N GLY A 138 0.58 -15.43 7.71
CA GLY A 138 0.05 -15.02 6.40
C GLY A 138 0.46 -13.61 5.97
N TYR A 139 0.98 -12.79 6.88
CA TYR A 139 1.07 -11.34 6.68
C TYR A 139 2.48 -10.77 6.67
N THR A 140 3.43 -11.42 7.32
CA THR A 140 4.82 -10.96 7.34
C THR A 140 5.58 -11.41 6.10
N SER A 141 6.57 -10.61 5.69
CA SER A 141 7.46 -10.95 4.58
C SER A 141 8.62 -11.84 5.06
N PHE A 142 9.05 -12.77 4.23
CA PHE A 142 10.14 -13.69 4.58
C PHE A 142 11.12 -13.93 3.42
N VAL A 143 12.33 -14.37 3.78
CA VAL A 143 13.47 -14.53 2.86
C VAL A 143 14.11 -15.88 3.09
N TYR A 144 14.34 -16.64 2.01
CA TYR A 144 15.14 -17.86 2.04
C TYR A 144 16.37 -17.77 1.16
N ASP A 145 17.48 -18.30 1.66
CA ASP A 145 18.71 -18.47 0.90
C ASP A 145 18.62 -19.75 0.04
N LEU A 146 18.69 -19.58 -1.25
CA LEU A 146 18.62 -20.66 -2.24
C LEU A 146 19.98 -21.10 -2.76
N THR A 147 21.08 -20.46 -2.35
CA THR A 147 22.40 -20.56 -2.97
C THR A 147 22.88 -22.00 -3.16
N ASP A 148 22.73 -22.83 -2.13
CA ASP A 148 23.22 -24.22 -2.15
C ASP A 148 22.26 -25.21 -2.86
N TYR A 149 21.07 -24.73 -3.24
CA TYR A 149 20.01 -25.55 -3.81
C TYR A 149 19.78 -25.30 -5.30
N VAL A 150 20.41 -24.27 -5.88
CA VAL A 150 20.18 -23.86 -7.26
C VAL A 150 21.27 -24.36 -8.22
N ARG A 151 20.88 -24.49 -9.47
CA ARG A 151 21.75 -24.81 -10.61
C ARG A 151 21.89 -23.58 -11.47
N PHE A 152 23.07 -23.36 -12.01
CA PHE A 152 23.38 -22.27 -12.92
C PHE A 152 23.49 -22.74 -14.37
N GLY A 153 23.17 -21.84 -15.30
CA GLY A 153 23.12 -22.15 -16.74
C GLY A 153 21.70 -22.41 -17.25
N ASN A 154 21.53 -22.34 -18.57
CA ASN A 154 20.22 -22.37 -19.20
C ASN A 154 19.78 -23.76 -19.69
N ARG A 155 20.45 -24.84 -19.28
CA ARG A 155 20.13 -26.17 -19.77
C ARG A 155 18.98 -26.83 -19.00
N ILE A 156 18.97 -26.68 -17.68
CA ILE A 156 17.97 -27.28 -16.81
C ILE A 156 17.43 -26.18 -15.88
N PRO A 157 16.13 -25.93 -15.86
CA PRO A 157 15.53 -24.95 -14.96
C PRO A 157 15.61 -25.43 -13.51
N ASN A 158 15.63 -24.47 -12.59
CA ASN A 158 15.39 -24.71 -11.18
C ASN A 158 13.89 -24.75 -10.94
N GLY A 159 13.42 -25.76 -10.22
CA GLY A 159 12.00 -25.91 -9.85
C GLY A 159 11.72 -25.37 -8.47
N LEU A 160 11.11 -24.19 -8.40
CA LEU A 160 10.57 -23.60 -7.17
C LEU A 160 9.14 -24.10 -6.97
N ARG A 161 8.80 -24.52 -5.74
CA ARG A 161 7.45 -24.92 -5.34
C ARG A 161 7.07 -24.30 -4.02
N VAL A 162 5.79 -23.97 -3.89
CA VAL A 162 5.22 -23.42 -2.66
C VAL A 162 3.90 -24.11 -2.39
N ARG A 163 3.78 -24.78 -1.25
CA ARG A 163 2.52 -25.28 -0.70
C ARG A 163 1.97 -24.22 0.25
N VAL A 164 0.68 -23.94 0.15
CA VAL A 164 0.00 -22.97 0.98
C VAL A 164 -1.22 -23.65 1.60
N ASP A 165 -1.30 -23.71 2.93
CA ASP A 165 -2.42 -24.26 3.66
C ASP A 165 -3.27 -23.15 4.29
N ALA A 166 -4.25 -22.66 3.55
CA ALA A 166 -5.12 -21.57 3.97
C ALA A 166 -6.38 -22.02 4.74
N ARG A 167 -6.48 -23.30 5.14
CA ARG A 167 -7.69 -23.82 5.83
C ARG A 167 -7.90 -23.26 7.24
N ARG A 168 -6.84 -22.85 7.89
CA ARG A 168 -6.91 -22.17 9.20
C ARG A 168 -6.97 -20.67 8.97
N HIS A 169 -7.98 -20.01 9.50
CA HIS A 169 -8.08 -18.54 9.53
C HIS A 169 -7.65 -18.01 10.90
N GLU A 170 -7.12 -16.80 10.92
CA GLU A 170 -6.63 -16.13 12.15
C GLU A 170 -7.54 -15.00 12.56
N GLN A 171 -8.13 -14.32 11.59
CA GLN A 171 -8.87 -13.09 11.78
C GLN A 171 -10.39 -13.30 11.60
N ASP A 172 -11.18 -12.34 12.07
CA ASP A 172 -12.63 -12.32 11.83
C ASP A 172 -12.97 -11.55 10.53
N MET A 173 -12.06 -11.49 9.57
CA MET A 173 -12.20 -10.82 8.28
C MET A 173 -11.81 -11.76 7.13
N TYR A 174 -12.04 -11.33 5.89
CA TYR A 174 -11.57 -12.04 4.72
C TYR A 174 -10.05 -11.94 4.59
N GLU A 175 -9.39 -13.07 4.58
CA GLU A 175 -7.92 -13.16 4.55
C GLU A 175 -7.40 -13.59 3.17
N GLY A 176 -8.28 -14.13 2.32
CA GLY A 176 -7.90 -14.69 1.01
C GLY A 176 -7.06 -15.95 1.12
N CYS A 177 -6.55 -16.41 0.00
CA CYS A 177 -5.74 -17.62 -0.10
C CYS A 177 -4.64 -17.45 -1.16
N GLY A 178 -3.37 -17.69 -0.80
CA GLY A 178 -2.33 -17.81 -1.81
C GLY A 178 -1.13 -16.89 -1.64
N ILE A 179 -0.35 -16.78 -2.71
CA ILE A 179 0.74 -15.81 -2.80
C ILE A 179 0.08 -14.48 -3.22
N TYR A 180 -0.48 -13.77 -2.26
CA TYR A 180 -1.32 -12.59 -2.50
C TYR A 180 -0.55 -11.27 -2.54
N ARG A 181 0.78 -11.33 -2.41
CA ARG A 181 1.73 -10.21 -2.56
C ARG A 181 2.82 -10.62 -3.55
N HIS A 182 3.79 -9.74 -3.76
CA HIS A 182 4.88 -9.99 -4.71
C HIS A 182 5.86 -11.08 -4.27
N ALA A 183 6.52 -11.67 -5.27
CA ALA A 183 7.67 -12.57 -5.09
C ALA A 183 8.89 -12.04 -5.85
N TRP A 184 10.07 -12.12 -5.21
CA TRP A 184 11.31 -11.54 -5.74
C TRP A 184 12.45 -12.53 -5.70
N LEU A 185 13.23 -12.54 -6.78
CA LEU A 185 14.54 -13.18 -6.81
C LEU A 185 15.61 -12.12 -6.58
N VAL A 186 16.50 -12.34 -5.61
CA VAL A 186 17.57 -11.39 -5.26
C VAL A 186 18.92 -12.09 -5.38
N VAL A 187 19.81 -11.52 -6.18
CA VAL A 187 21.20 -11.98 -6.33
C VAL A 187 22.15 -10.94 -5.74
N THR A 188 23.14 -11.36 -4.95
CA THR A 188 24.11 -10.46 -4.33
C THR A 188 25.51 -11.05 -4.37
N ASN A 189 26.55 -10.24 -4.10
CA ASN A 189 27.86 -10.74 -3.75
C ASN A 189 27.82 -11.46 -2.39
N LYS A 190 28.82 -12.27 -2.07
CA LYS A 190 28.98 -12.90 -0.74
C LYS A 190 29.33 -11.86 0.35
N LEU A 191 29.88 -10.70 -0.03
CA LEU A 191 30.02 -9.54 0.83
C LEU A 191 28.93 -8.54 0.45
N HIS A 192 27.89 -8.39 1.28
CA HIS A 192 26.71 -7.62 0.91
C HIS A 192 25.99 -7.01 2.13
N VAL A 193 25.16 -6.00 1.91
CA VAL A 193 24.21 -5.51 2.90
C VAL A 193 23.12 -6.57 3.12
N ALA A 194 22.90 -6.97 4.37
CA ALA A 194 21.85 -7.93 4.72
C ALA A 194 20.48 -7.46 4.21
N TYR A 195 19.58 -8.40 3.91
CA TYR A 195 18.21 -8.04 3.52
C TYR A 195 17.54 -7.30 4.69
N TRP A 196 16.93 -6.14 4.43
CA TRP A 196 16.44 -5.17 5.43
C TRP A 196 17.50 -4.74 6.46
N GLY A 197 18.79 -4.85 6.11
CA GLY A 197 19.91 -4.59 7.03
C GLY A 197 20.26 -3.11 7.22
N ALA A 198 19.62 -2.19 6.50
CA ALA A 198 19.81 -0.76 6.70
C ALA A 198 18.69 -0.18 7.58
N PHE A 199 19.07 0.65 8.55
CA PHE A 199 18.13 1.41 9.39
C PHE A 199 18.59 2.86 9.50
N ILE A 200 17.69 3.78 9.16
CA ILE A 200 17.96 5.21 9.19
C ILE A 200 17.10 5.88 10.25
N SER A 201 17.75 6.52 11.18
CA SER A 201 17.08 7.31 12.21
C SER A 201 17.52 8.77 12.16
N THR A 202 16.60 9.65 12.56
CA THR A 202 16.84 11.09 12.57
C THR A 202 16.70 11.62 13.99
N SER A 203 17.66 12.45 14.41
CA SER A 203 17.66 13.06 15.73
C SER A 203 18.06 14.52 15.66
N LYS A 204 17.79 15.29 16.75
CA LYS A 204 18.05 16.72 16.81
C LYS A 204 17.55 17.47 15.57
N VAL A 205 16.34 17.10 15.13
CA VAL A 205 15.72 17.66 13.92
C VAL A 205 15.15 19.03 14.20
N SER A 206 15.49 19.98 13.34
CA SER A 206 14.95 21.33 13.28
C SER A 206 14.93 21.80 11.82
N ARG A 207 14.31 22.95 11.54
CA ARG A 207 14.39 23.56 10.21
C ARG A 207 15.83 23.97 9.80
N ALA A 208 16.73 24.13 10.78
CA ALA A 208 18.11 24.51 10.51
C ALA A 208 19.02 23.28 10.29
N LYS A 209 18.80 22.20 11.02
CA LYS A 209 19.66 21.02 11.00
C LYS A 209 18.92 19.74 11.38
N ALA A 210 19.37 18.60 10.82
CA ALA A 210 19.03 17.26 11.28
C ALA A 210 20.29 16.41 11.40
N THR A 211 20.36 15.56 12.43
CA THR A 211 21.38 14.52 12.54
C THR A 211 20.79 13.22 12.03
N ILE A 212 21.45 12.61 11.06
CA ILE A 212 21.10 11.31 10.49
C ILE A 212 22.05 10.27 11.05
N GLU A 213 21.51 9.17 11.57
CA GLU A 213 22.27 7.97 11.92
C GLU A 213 21.85 6.85 10.99
N VAL A 214 22.81 6.23 10.32
CA VAL A 214 22.62 5.08 9.44
C VAL A 214 23.30 3.87 10.04
N LYS A 215 22.54 2.86 10.41
CA LYS A 215 23.01 1.53 10.80
C LYS A 215 22.93 0.63 9.59
N THR A 216 24.03 0.03 9.18
CA THR A 216 24.10 -0.86 8.02
C THR A 216 24.75 -2.17 8.43
N LYS A 217 23.94 -3.24 8.44
CA LYS A 217 24.42 -4.59 8.70
C LYS A 217 24.97 -5.20 7.42
N VAL A 218 26.25 -5.54 7.42
CA VAL A 218 26.96 -6.17 6.30
C VAL A 218 27.33 -7.60 6.65
N LYS A 219 27.00 -8.53 5.76
CA LYS A 219 27.38 -9.95 5.85
C LYS A 219 28.59 -10.25 5.00
N ASN A 220 29.54 -10.99 5.55
CA ASN A 220 30.62 -11.64 4.82
C ASN A 220 30.38 -13.16 4.82
N GLU A 221 29.88 -13.68 3.74
CA GLU A 221 29.62 -15.12 3.53
C GLU A 221 30.74 -15.76 2.68
N ASN A 222 31.91 -15.13 2.63
CA ASN A 222 33.11 -15.73 2.10
C ASN A 222 33.79 -16.61 3.16
N CYS A 223 34.56 -17.62 2.72
CA CYS A 223 35.38 -18.48 3.58
C CYS A 223 36.64 -17.79 4.15
N THR A 224 36.86 -16.51 3.82
CA THR A 224 37.98 -15.69 4.28
C THR A 224 37.51 -14.36 4.80
N SER A 225 38.28 -13.74 5.69
CA SER A 225 38.04 -12.35 6.13
C SER A 225 38.13 -11.40 4.94
N ARG A 226 37.26 -10.36 4.92
CA ARG A 226 37.21 -9.33 3.88
C ARG A 226 37.37 -7.96 4.47
N LYS A 227 38.14 -7.11 3.79
CA LYS A 227 38.29 -5.70 4.14
C LYS A 227 37.13 -4.92 3.47
N CYS A 228 36.08 -4.69 4.23
CA CYS A 228 34.89 -3.99 3.77
C CYS A 228 35.03 -2.48 3.98
N LYS A 229 34.86 -1.69 2.92
CA LYS A 229 34.62 -0.25 3.00
C LYS A 229 33.16 0.03 2.68
N LEU A 230 32.44 0.62 3.65
CA LEU A 230 31.09 1.13 3.48
C LEU A 230 31.14 2.63 3.23
N THR A 231 30.63 3.08 2.09
CA THR A 231 30.34 4.48 1.80
C THR A 231 28.83 4.67 1.72
N THR A 232 28.28 5.54 2.58
CA THR A 232 26.87 5.89 2.55
C THR A 232 26.68 7.31 2.01
N LYS A 233 25.89 7.48 0.96
CA LYS A 233 25.52 8.77 0.37
C LYS A 233 24.03 9.03 0.60
N ILE A 234 23.71 10.19 1.16
CA ILE A 234 22.32 10.67 1.29
C ILE A 234 22.04 11.60 0.12
N ILE A 235 20.94 11.33 -0.57
CA ILE A 235 20.54 12.00 -1.81
C ILE A 235 19.17 12.65 -1.58
N ASP A 236 19.02 13.89 -2.01
CA ASP A 236 17.73 14.58 -2.02
C ASP A 236 16.84 14.14 -3.20
N ALA A 237 15.61 14.68 -3.29
CA ALA A 237 14.67 14.35 -4.35
C ALA A 237 15.17 14.79 -5.75
N GLU A 238 16.04 15.80 -5.81
CA GLU A 238 16.64 16.30 -7.05
C GLU A 238 17.82 15.43 -7.53
N GLY A 239 18.23 14.47 -6.70
CA GLY A 239 19.33 13.55 -6.98
C GLY A 239 20.70 14.09 -6.55
N ILE A 240 20.75 15.10 -5.68
CA ILE A 240 22.01 15.74 -5.24
C ILE A 240 22.47 15.09 -3.93
N VAL A 241 23.77 14.86 -3.79
CA VAL A 241 24.38 14.37 -2.55
C VAL A 241 24.35 15.47 -1.49
N VAL A 242 23.57 15.26 -0.44
CA VAL A 242 23.46 16.19 0.71
C VAL A 242 24.33 15.79 1.90
N ALA A 243 24.73 14.51 1.97
CA ALA A 243 25.70 14.02 2.96
C ALA A 243 26.41 12.77 2.45
N GLU A 244 27.66 12.59 2.89
CA GLU A 244 28.46 11.41 2.59
C GLU A 244 29.24 10.97 3.83
N MET A 245 29.29 9.65 4.07
CA MET A 245 30.02 9.01 5.18
C MET A 245 30.77 7.81 4.64
N ALA A 246 31.97 7.55 5.17
CA ALA A 246 32.73 6.37 4.79
C ALA A 246 33.43 5.78 6.02
N GLU A 247 33.44 4.46 6.11
CA GLU A 247 34.09 3.69 7.17
C GLU A 247 34.59 2.36 6.61
N SER A 248 35.66 1.82 7.19
CA SER A 248 36.23 0.54 6.79
C SER A 248 36.39 -0.38 8.00
N HIS A 249 36.05 -1.66 7.82
CA HIS A 249 36.18 -2.68 8.84
C HIS A 249 36.56 -4.03 8.20
N SER A 250 37.36 -4.82 8.92
CA SER A 250 37.66 -6.19 8.48
C SER A 250 36.61 -7.16 9.06
N ILE A 251 35.77 -7.73 8.22
CA ILE A 251 34.72 -8.64 8.63
C ILE A 251 35.23 -10.10 8.50
N PRO A 252 35.27 -10.88 9.58
CA PRO A 252 35.71 -12.27 9.54
C PRO A 252 34.89 -13.13 8.57
N ALA A 253 35.43 -14.29 8.20
CA ALA A 253 34.70 -15.28 7.40
C ALA A 253 33.38 -15.69 8.05
N ASN A 254 32.34 -15.86 7.26
CA ASN A 254 31.00 -16.32 7.70
C ASN A 254 30.45 -15.54 8.91
N SER A 255 30.63 -14.22 8.90
CA SER A 255 30.16 -13.34 9.99
C SER A 255 29.51 -12.07 9.47
N GLU A 256 28.95 -11.29 10.38
CA GLU A 256 28.34 -10.00 10.07
C GLU A 256 28.90 -8.88 10.96
N TYR A 257 28.81 -7.65 10.45
CA TYR A 257 29.19 -6.45 11.19
C TYR A 257 28.17 -5.33 10.94
N GLU A 258 27.81 -4.58 11.99
CA GLU A 258 26.92 -3.43 11.87
C GLU A 258 27.73 -2.13 11.93
N PHE A 259 27.79 -1.43 10.79
CA PHE A 259 28.34 -0.08 10.72
C PHE A 259 27.34 0.92 11.30
N ILE A 260 27.85 1.92 12.06
CA ILE A 260 27.03 3.00 12.61
C ILE A 260 27.65 4.33 12.16
N GLN A 261 27.07 4.93 11.13
CA GLN A 261 27.56 6.15 10.52
C GLN A 261 26.64 7.32 10.86
N ARG A 262 27.21 8.54 11.01
CA ARG A 262 26.45 9.75 11.35
C ARG A 262 26.84 10.90 10.45
N ALA A 263 25.83 11.66 10.01
CA ALA A 263 26.01 12.90 9.28
C ALA A 263 25.04 13.98 9.76
N GLN A 264 25.33 15.22 9.42
CA GLN A 264 24.40 16.34 9.58
C GLN A 264 23.92 16.80 8.20
N ILE A 265 22.62 17.10 8.11
CA ILE A 265 22.04 17.77 6.95
C ILE A 265 21.63 19.16 7.39
N ASP A 266 22.19 20.18 6.74
CA ASP A 266 21.84 21.59 6.96
C ASP A 266 20.56 21.91 6.19
N ARG A 267 19.63 22.63 6.86
CA ARG A 267 18.32 23.02 6.30
C ARG A 267 17.58 21.84 5.66
N PRO A 268 17.32 20.76 6.42
CA PRO A 268 16.65 19.59 5.89
C PRO A 268 15.25 19.94 5.42
N HIS A 269 14.80 19.34 4.31
CA HIS A 269 13.41 19.34 3.90
C HIS A 269 12.66 18.30 4.74
N LEU A 270 11.69 18.74 5.53
CA LEU A 270 11.00 17.85 6.46
C LEU A 270 9.83 17.16 5.76
N TRP A 271 9.69 15.86 5.96
CA TRP A 271 8.50 15.11 5.55
C TRP A 271 7.29 15.56 6.37
N SER A 272 6.18 15.88 5.71
CA SER A 272 4.93 16.28 6.33
C SER A 272 3.72 15.74 5.57
N LEU A 273 2.50 16.04 6.06
CA LEU A 273 1.26 15.60 5.42
C LEU A 273 1.02 16.25 4.06
N ASP A 274 1.42 17.52 3.91
CA ASP A 274 1.17 18.33 2.71
C ASP A 274 2.41 18.42 1.79
N ASP A 275 3.58 18.09 2.34
CA ASP A 275 4.86 18.07 1.63
C ASP A 275 5.66 16.83 2.05
N PRO A 276 5.33 15.66 1.50
CA PRO A 276 5.90 14.36 1.91
C PRO A 276 7.27 14.11 1.25
N TYR A 277 8.26 14.93 1.60
CA TYR A 277 9.58 14.92 1.00
C TYR A 277 10.40 13.70 1.42
N LEU A 278 10.93 12.96 0.44
CA LEU A 278 11.69 11.72 0.63
C LEU A 278 13.14 11.88 0.20
N TYR A 279 14.04 11.35 1.02
CA TYR A 279 15.46 11.17 0.74
C TYR A 279 15.76 9.71 0.39
N LYS A 280 16.90 9.50 -0.26
CA LYS A 280 17.47 8.17 -0.52
C LYS A 280 18.84 8.06 0.09
N ALA A 281 19.12 6.94 0.76
CA ALA A 281 20.44 6.56 1.21
C ALA A 281 20.95 5.40 0.35
N TYR A 282 22.13 5.55 -0.21
CA TYR A 282 22.85 4.49 -0.90
C TYR A 282 24.01 3.98 -0.08
N SER A 283 23.89 2.76 0.44
CA SER A 283 24.98 2.04 1.12
C SER A 283 25.79 1.28 0.08
N ILE A 284 27.01 1.73 -0.17
CA ILE A 284 27.90 1.22 -1.21
C ILE A 284 29.02 0.41 -0.54
N ILE A 285 29.08 -0.88 -0.82
CA ILE A 285 30.09 -1.81 -0.29
C ILE A 285 31.21 -1.99 -1.30
N GLN A 286 32.45 -1.79 -0.84
CA GLN A 286 33.65 -2.12 -1.58
C GLN A 286 34.39 -3.26 -0.87
N ASP A 287 34.85 -4.27 -1.63
CA ASP A 287 35.81 -5.30 -1.24
C ASP A 287 37.14 -4.89 -1.88
N ASP A 288 38.09 -4.44 -1.08
CA ASP A 288 39.25 -3.63 -1.52
C ASP A 288 38.74 -2.41 -2.35
N ASP A 289 39.09 -2.32 -3.64
CA ASP A 289 38.70 -1.21 -4.50
C ASP A 289 37.52 -1.55 -5.43
N ILE A 290 36.94 -2.75 -5.32
CA ILE A 290 35.86 -3.22 -6.16
C ILE A 290 34.49 -3.01 -5.49
N ILE A 291 33.60 -2.30 -6.12
CA ILE A 291 32.21 -2.18 -5.66
C ILE A 291 31.49 -3.51 -5.87
N VAL A 292 31.04 -4.13 -4.77
CA VAL A 292 30.40 -5.44 -4.78
C VAL A 292 28.92 -5.35 -4.43
N ASP A 293 28.47 -4.32 -3.71
CA ASP A 293 27.05 -4.13 -3.39
C ASP A 293 26.67 -2.65 -3.36
N THR A 294 25.44 -2.36 -3.72
CA THR A 294 24.78 -1.04 -3.62
C THR A 294 23.36 -1.24 -3.17
N TYR A 295 23.04 -0.81 -1.96
CA TYR A 295 21.73 -0.97 -1.33
C TYR A 295 21.06 0.40 -1.16
N GLU A 296 19.85 0.54 -1.71
CA GLU A 296 19.04 1.76 -1.60
C GLU A 296 18.07 1.64 -0.42
N THR A 297 17.92 2.71 0.34
CA THR A 297 16.92 2.86 1.41
C THR A 297 16.27 4.22 1.28
N ILE A 298 14.94 4.25 1.17
CA ILE A 298 14.13 5.48 1.15
C ILE A 298 13.79 5.85 2.59
N PHE A 299 13.78 7.15 2.92
CA PHE A 299 13.41 7.65 4.24
C PHE A 299 12.96 9.10 4.18
N GLY A 300 12.31 9.59 5.23
CA GLY A 300 11.95 11.00 5.41
C GLY A 300 12.47 11.55 6.73
N ILE A 301 12.74 12.85 6.78
CA ILE A 301 13.21 13.55 7.98
C ILE A 301 12.02 14.22 8.65
N ARG A 302 11.67 13.81 9.85
CA ARG A 302 10.55 14.36 10.63
C ARG A 302 10.76 14.18 12.12
N THR A 303 9.95 14.89 12.91
CA THR A 303 9.76 14.64 14.34
C THR A 303 8.28 14.48 14.64
N PHE A 304 7.96 13.64 15.62
CA PHE A 304 6.62 13.57 16.17
C PHE A 304 6.67 13.27 17.67
N ARG A 305 5.59 13.58 18.37
CA ARG A 305 5.41 13.23 19.77
C ARG A 305 3.93 13.12 20.12
N PHE A 306 3.63 12.27 21.05
CA PHE A 306 2.35 12.22 21.75
C PHE A 306 2.48 12.94 23.10
N ASP A 307 1.47 13.73 23.44
CA ASP A 307 1.40 14.53 24.65
C ASP A 307 0.12 14.14 25.41
N SER A 308 0.25 13.88 26.72
CA SER A 308 -0.88 13.39 27.54
C SER A 308 -2.02 14.38 27.69
N GLN A 309 -1.79 15.68 27.40
CA GLN A 309 -2.81 16.73 27.54
C GLN A 309 -3.26 17.32 26.20
N LYS A 310 -2.39 17.29 25.18
CA LYS A 310 -2.59 18.01 23.92
C LYS A 310 -2.62 17.10 22.68
N GLY A 311 -2.56 15.76 22.88
CA GLY A 311 -2.62 14.79 21.80
C GLY A 311 -1.35 14.70 20.95
N PHE A 312 -1.43 14.82 19.63
CA PHE A 312 -0.34 14.52 18.71
C PHE A 312 0.29 15.76 18.07
N PHE A 313 1.61 15.73 17.85
CA PHE A 313 2.38 16.77 17.18
C PHE A 313 3.27 16.16 16.09
N LEU A 314 3.31 16.77 14.90
CA LEU A 314 4.23 16.48 13.81
C LEU A 314 5.06 17.73 13.51
N ASN A 315 6.39 17.61 13.47
CA ASN A 315 7.32 18.72 13.23
C ASN A 315 7.08 19.95 14.15
N GLY A 316 6.59 19.70 15.36
CA GLY A 316 6.27 20.74 16.35
C GLY A 316 4.85 21.32 16.22
N GLU A 317 4.11 21.04 15.17
CA GLU A 317 2.75 21.49 14.95
C GLU A 317 1.74 20.47 15.50
N ARG A 318 0.70 20.96 16.20
CA ARG A 318 -0.35 20.10 16.73
C ARG A 318 -1.28 19.67 15.62
N ILE A 319 -1.50 18.35 15.50
CA ILE A 319 -2.35 17.74 14.48
C ILE A 319 -3.34 16.79 15.15
N LYS A 320 -4.62 16.87 14.77
CA LYS A 320 -5.59 15.84 15.10
C LYS A 320 -5.50 14.73 14.08
N LEU A 321 -5.26 13.49 14.54
CA LEU A 321 -5.23 12.30 13.69
C LEU A 321 -6.65 11.95 13.26
N ARG A 322 -6.94 12.16 11.99
CA ARG A 322 -8.19 11.90 11.29
C ARG A 322 -8.05 10.58 10.57
N GLY A 323 -8.27 9.49 11.32
CA GLY A 323 -7.89 8.15 10.90
C GLY A 323 -9.04 7.30 10.38
N PHE A 324 -8.66 6.27 9.65
CA PHE A 324 -9.53 5.18 9.22
C PHE A 324 -8.82 3.83 9.33
N ASN A 325 -9.63 2.79 9.52
CA ASN A 325 -9.22 1.39 9.40
C ASN A 325 -9.56 0.88 8.01
N ALA A 326 -8.74 0.02 7.43
CA ALA A 326 -9.09 -0.68 6.21
C ALA A 326 -8.33 -2.00 6.08
N HIS A 327 -9.04 -3.03 5.65
CA HIS A 327 -8.46 -4.31 5.25
C HIS A 327 -7.79 -4.22 3.87
N TYR A 328 -7.33 -5.34 3.34
CA TYR A 328 -6.56 -5.42 2.08
C TYR A 328 -7.36 -6.16 1.02
N ASP A 329 -8.57 -5.69 0.75
CA ASP A 329 -9.45 -6.33 -0.22
C ASP A 329 -10.11 -5.31 -1.17
N PHE A 330 -10.54 -5.80 -2.32
CA PHE A 330 -11.28 -5.04 -3.32
C PHE A 330 -12.25 -5.97 -4.07
N ALA A 331 -13.40 -5.44 -4.45
CA ALA A 331 -14.38 -6.19 -5.24
C ALA A 331 -13.74 -6.80 -6.49
N GLY A 332 -13.97 -8.08 -6.74
CA GLY A 332 -13.46 -8.80 -7.90
C GLY A 332 -12.01 -9.27 -7.79
N LEU A 333 -11.22 -8.79 -6.81
CA LEU A 333 -9.80 -9.12 -6.65
C LEU A 333 -9.49 -9.90 -5.36
N GLY A 334 -10.35 -9.81 -4.33
CA GLY A 334 -10.01 -10.31 -2.99
C GLY A 334 -8.83 -9.57 -2.42
N THR A 335 -7.88 -10.30 -1.82
CA THR A 335 -6.64 -9.73 -1.25
C THR A 335 -5.49 -9.61 -2.26
N ALA A 336 -5.63 -10.17 -3.47
CA ALA A 336 -4.62 -10.09 -4.53
C ALA A 336 -4.65 -8.73 -5.25
N LEU A 337 -4.19 -7.69 -4.58
CA LEU A 337 -4.31 -6.31 -5.04
C LEU A 337 -3.10 -5.88 -5.89
N PRO A 338 -3.30 -5.41 -7.14
CA PRO A 338 -2.30 -4.64 -7.86
C PRO A 338 -1.95 -3.33 -7.15
N ASP A 339 -0.71 -2.84 -7.31
CA ASP A 339 -0.18 -1.63 -6.65
C ASP A 339 -1.12 -0.42 -6.78
N ARG A 340 -1.74 -0.25 -7.95
CA ARG A 340 -2.67 0.85 -8.22
C ARG A 340 -3.90 0.86 -7.31
N ILE A 341 -4.37 -0.29 -6.85
CA ILE A 341 -5.49 -0.34 -5.90
C ILE A 341 -5.08 0.25 -4.54
N HIS A 342 -3.85 0.01 -4.09
CA HIS A 342 -3.33 0.65 -2.86
C HIS A 342 -3.28 2.17 -3.00
N TRP A 343 -2.81 2.67 -4.16
CA TRP A 343 -2.82 4.10 -4.46
C TRP A 343 -4.24 4.67 -4.47
N ASN A 344 -5.16 4.04 -5.20
CA ASN A 344 -6.54 4.50 -5.33
C ASN A 344 -7.23 4.58 -3.95
N ALA A 345 -7.07 3.55 -3.11
CA ALA A 345 -7.64 3.51 -1.77
C ALA A 345 -7.14 4.68 -0.89
N MET A 346 -5.82 4.85 -0.80
CA MET A 346 -5.23 5.88 0.05
C MET A 346 -5.54 7.29 -0.46
N MET A 347 -5.52 7.51 -1.78
CA MET A 347 -5.87 8.80 -2.39
C MET A 347 -7.34 9.14 -2.19
N ALA A 348 -8.27 8.21 -2.38
CA ALA A 348 -9.69 8.45 -2.13
C ALA A 348 -9.95 8.89 -0.69
N MET A 349 -9.31 8.24 0.28
CA MET A 349 -9.44 8.63 1.69
C MET A 349 -8.76 9.97 1.98
N LYS A 350 -7.58 10.24 1.42
CA LYS A 350 -6.90 11.53 1.58
C LYS A 350 -7.73 12.70 1.04
N LYS A 351 -8.44 12.52 -0.06
CA LYS A 351 -9.33 13.55 -0.65
C LYS A 351 -10.54 13.89 0.24
N ALA A 352 -10.96 12.96 1.11
CA ALA A 352 -11.94 13.28 2.16
C ALA A 352 -11.33 13.97 3.39
N GLY A 353 -10.02 14.22 3.42
CA GLY A 353 -9.32 14.87 4.50
C GLY A 353 -8.78 13.96 5.58
N PHE A 354 -8.81 12.63 5.38
CA PHE A 354 -8.10 11.70 6.25
C PHE A 354 -6.60 11.92 6.14
N ASN A 355 -5.89 11.83 7.26
CA ASN A 355 -4.44 12.01 7.35
C ASN A 355 -3.73 10.86 8.07
N PHE A 356 -4.48 9.83 8.46
CA PHE A 356 -3.99 8.71 9.25
C PHE A 356 -4.67 7.40 8.85
N TYR A 357 -3.88 6.36 8.65
CA TYR A 357 -4.31 5.01 8.30
C TYR A 357 -3.88 4.03 9.37
N ARG A 358 -4.78 3.15 9.81
CA ARG A 358 -4.47 1.99 10.65
C ARG A 358 -4.59 0.72 9.80
N SER A 359 -3.51 -0.06 9.76
CA SER A 359 -3.47 -1.33 9.05
C SER A 359 -4.16 -2.43 9.86
N SER A 360 -5.47 -2.46 9.86
CA SER A 360 -6.25 -3.46 10.60
C SER A 360 -6.39 -4.78 9.82
N HIS A 361 -6.08 -5.97 10.38
CA HIS A 361 -5.45 -6.16 11.70
C HIS A 361 -4.16 -6.94 11.49
N ASN A 362 -3.26 -6.44 10.66
CA ASN A 362 -2.01 -7.10 10.28
C ASN A 362 -1.04 -6.09 9.66
N PRO A 363 0.24 -6.43 9.49
CA PRO A 363 1.23 -5.55 8.89
C PRO A 363 0.83 -5.07 7.49
N ALA A 364 0.99 -3.77 7.26
CA ALA A 364 0.72 -3.16 5.97
C ALA A 364 1.56 -3.82 4.86
N THR A 365 1.02 -3.83 3.62
CA THR A 365 1.82 -4.23 2.47
C THR A 365 2.92 -3.19 2.22
N PRO A 366 4.10 -3.59 1.74
CA PRO A 366 5.16 -2.64 1.40
C PRO A 366 4.68 -1.54 0.45
N GLU A 367 3.89 -1.90 -0.56
CA GLU A 367 3.35 -0.98 -1.57
C GLU A 367 2.40 0.07 -0.96
N ARG A 368 1.61 -0.33 0.05
CA ARG A 368 0.71 0.61 0.75
C ARG A 368 1.47 1.58 1.63
N LEU A 369 2.55 1.14 2.27
CA LEU A 369 3.45 2.02 3.04
C LEU A 369 4.18 3.00 2.11
N ASP A 370 4.68 2.52 0.95
CA ASP A 370 5.29 3.38 -0.06
C ASP A 370 4.31 4.48 -0.54
N VAL A 371 3.04 4.13 -0.75
CA VAL A 371 1.99 5.11 -1.08
C VAL A 371 1.80 6.11 0.06
N CYS A 372 1.69 5.64 1.30
CA CYS A 372 1.53 6.51 2.47
C CYS A 372 2.70 7.48 2.63
N ASP A 373 3.93 7.02 2.39
CA ASP A 373 5.13 7.87 2.38
C ASP A 373 5.07 8.96 1.31
N GLN A 374 4.59 8.61 0.10
CA GLN A 374 4.55 9.51 -1.07
C GLN A 374 3.43 10.54 -1.00
N ILE A 375 2.28 10.18 -0.43
CA ILE A 375 1.13 11.10 -0.37
C ILE A 375 1.04 11.87 0.96
N GLY A 376 1.88 11.57 1.94
CA GLY A 376 1.81 12.18 3.27
C GLY A 376 0.60 11.68 4.09
N MET A 377 0.50 10.37 4.28
CA MET A 377 -0.47 9.71 5.14
C MET A 377 0.26 9.07 6.31
N LEU A 378 -0.03 9.46 7.55
CA LEU A 378 0.55 8.81 8.73
C LEU A 378 -0.02 7.40 8.89
N VAL A 379 0.77 6.49 9.49
CA VAL A 379 0.42 5.09 9.61
C VAL A 379 0.59 4.59 11.06
N TRP A 380 -0.40 3.87 11.51
CA TRP A 380 -0.35 2.92 12.61
C TRP A 380 -0.19 1.53 11.99
N ASP A 381 0.99 0.96 12.11
CA ASP A 381 1.29 -0.34 11.54
C ASP A 381 1.03 -1.42 12.61
N GLU A 382 0.07 -2.29 12.33
CA GLU A 382 -0.38 -3.31 13.28
C GLU A 382 0.35 -4.62 13.03
N ILE A 383 0.95 -5.17 14.06
CA ILE A 383 1.82 -6.35 13.95
C ILE A 383 1.00 -7.63 13.88
N GLU A 384 0.03 -7.78 14.79
CA GLU A 384 -0.87 -8.93 14.80
C GLU A 384 -2.16 -8.56 15.51
N ARG A 385 -3.22 -9.33 15.31
CA ARG A 385 -4.51 -9.10 15.95
C ARG A 385 -4.59 -9.62 17.37
N LYS A 386 -4.19 -10.85 17.60
CA LYS A 386 -4.38 -11.54 18.89
C LYS A 386 -3.08 -12.09 19.42
N LEU A 387 -2.78 -11.78 20.69
CA LEU A 387 -1.63 -12.36 21.37
C LEU A 387 -1.79 -13.88 21.51
N GLU A 388 -0.79 -14.64 21.08
CA GLU A 388 -0.74 -16.10 21.24
C GLU A 388 0.28 -16.50 22.31
N SER A 389 1.55 -16.23 22.08
CA SER A 389 2.66 -16.55 22.96
C SER A 389 3.81 -15.56 22.80
N HIS A 390 4.76 -15.57 23.74
CA HIS A 390 5.97 -14.74 23.62
C HIS A 390 6.77 -15.05 22.32
N GLU A 391 6.89 -16.32 21.96
CA GLU A 391 7.69 -16.73 20.79
C GLU A 391 7.08 -16.20 19.50
N VAL A 392 5.80 -16.43 19.29
CA VAL A 392 5.07 -15.97 18.10
C VAL A 392 5.10 -14.46 18.03
N GLU A 393 4.70 -13.76 19.10
CA GLU A 393 4.64 -12.31 19.12
C GLU A 393 5.99 -11.66 18.86
N LEU A 394 7.07 -12.12 19.49
CA LEU A 394 8.41 -11.58 19.30
C LEU A 394 8.97 -11.86 17.89
N ALA A 395 8.55 -12.93 17.23
CA ALA A 395 8.88 -13.19 15.82
C ALA A 395 8.20 -12.18 14.91
N LEU A 396 6.88 -11.98 15.06
CA LEU A 396 6.08 -11.04 14.28
C LEU A 396 6.55 -9.60 14.45
N VAL A 397 6.83 -9.17 15.70
CA VAL A 397 7.42 -7.85 16.01
C VAL A 397 8.73 -7.65 15.25
N ARG A 398 9.60 -8.66 15.24
CA ARG A 398 10.90 -8.57 14.54
C ARG A 398 10.73 -8.47 13.04
N GLU A 399 9.91 -9.34 12.45
CA GLU A 399 9.70 -9.40 11.00
C GLU A 399 9.11 -8.10 10.48
N THR A 400 8.07 -7.59 11.13
CA THR A 400 7.40 -6.35 10.76
C THR A 400 8.31 -5.14 10.91
N ILE A 401 8.86 -4.91 12.12
CA ILE A 401 9.64 -3.69 12.41
C ILE A 401 10.91 -3.62 11.56
N VAL A 402 11.63 -4.73 11.37
CA VAL A 402 12.86 -4.71 10.58
C VAL A 402 12.58 -4.39 9.12
N ARG A 403 11.43 -4.82 8.58
CA ARG A 403 10.99 -4.47 7.23
C ARG A 403 10.61 -2.99 7.13
N ASP A 404 9.78 -2.47 8.07
CA ASP A 404 9.01 -1.23 7.87
C ASP A 404 9.59 0.00 8.58
N ARG A 405 10.61 -0.14 9.43
CA ARG A 405 11.16 0.94 10.26
C ARG A 405 11.77 2.13 9.52
N ASN A 406 11.96 2.06 8.21
CA ASN A 406 12.46 3.17 7.42
C ASN A 406 11.34 4.07 6.84
N HIS A 407 10.06 3.63 6.86
CA HIS A 407 8.94 4.41 6.35
C HIS A 407 8.65 5.63 7.23
N PRO A 408 8.77 6.88 6.74
CA PRO A 408 8.48 8.07 7.53
C PRO A 408 7.00 8.19 7.90
N SER A 409 6.09 7.60 7.15
CA SER A 409 4.66 7.57 7.44
C SER A 409 4.33 6.82 8.73
N VAL A 410 5.04 5.73 9.05
CA VAL A 410 4.81 4.94 10.27
C VAL A 410 5.19 5.73 11.52
N ILE A 411 4.24 5.87 12.47
CA ILE A 411 4.45 6.58 13.74
C ILE A 411 4.18 5.71 14.98
N LEU A 412 3.44 4.61 14.82
CA LEU A 412 3.08 3.69 15.91
C LEU A 412 3.25 2.24 15.47
N TRP A 413 3.79 1.42 16.36
CA TRP A 413 3.79 -0.03 16.28
C TRP A 413 2.66 -0.55 17.17
N SER A 414 1.64 -1.18 16.59
CA SER A 414 0.56 -1.80 17.35
C SER A 414 0.86 -3.25 17.63
N LEU A 415 0.77 -3.64 18.88
CA LEU A 415 1.18 -4.95 19.34
C LEU A 415 0.02 -5.96 19.43
N GLU A 416 -1.23 -5.48 19.41
CA GLU A 416 -2.41 -6.35 19.36
C GLU A 416 -3.70 -5.59 19.09
N ASN A 417 -4.78 -6.33 18.78
CA ASN A 417 -6.15 -5.84 18.70
C ASN A 417 -7.11 -6.80 19.42
N GLU A 418 -7.85 -6.29 20.41
CA GLU A 418 -8.95 -7.00 21.09
C GLU A 418 -8.59 -8.40 21.59
N SER A 419 -7.37 -8.55 22.09
CA SER A 419 -6.91 -9.84 22.60
C SER A 419 -7.69 -10.27 23.85
N PRO A 420 -8.10 -11.54 23.94
CA PRO A 420 -8.70 -12.07 25.18
C PRO A 420 -7.74 -12.07 26.37
N LEU A 421 -6.45 -11.77 26.13
CA LEU A 421 -5.41 -11.67 27.18
C LEU A 421 -5.26 -10.26 27.73
N GLU A 422 -6.03 -9.27 27.23
CA GLU A 422 -6.01 -7.89 27.73
C GLU A 422 -6.27 -7.84 29.25
N GLY A 423 -5.48 -7.05 29.98
CA GLY A 423 -5.60 -6.89 31.42
C GLY A 423 -5.30 -8.14 32.26
N THR A 424 -4.73 -9.20 31.67
CA THR A 424 -4.22 -10.38 32.40
C THR A 424 -2.72 -10.24 32.66
N VAL A 425 -2.21 -10.98 33.67
CA VAL A 425 -0.77 -11.00 33.96
C VAL A 425 0.04 -11.56 32.79
N TYR A 426 -0.48 -12.58 32.11
CA TYR A 426 0.20 -13.20 30.99
C TYR A 426 0.23 -12.27 29.76
N GLY A 427 -0.90 -11.65 29.39
CA GLY A 427 -0.95 -10.65 28.32
C GLY A 427 -0.03 -9.47 28.60
N THR A 428 -0.02 -8.94 29.85
CA THR A 428 0.92 -7.87 30.24
C THR A 428 2.38 -8.29 30.02
N SER A 429 2.74 -9.54 30.33
CA SER A 429 4.11 -10.01 30.15
C SER A 429 4.51 -10.11 28.68
N ILE A 430 3.60 -10.54 27.80
CA ILE A 430 3.83 -10.59 26.35
C ILE A 430 4.03 -9.17 25.80
N ILE A 431 3.07 -8.27 26.06
CA ILE A 431 3.11 -6.89 25.56
C ILE A 431 4.37 -6.16 26.06
N SER A 432 4.76 -6.34 27.32
CA SER A 432 5.98 -5.74 27.86
C SER A 432 7.24 -6.24 27.14
N ALA A 433 7.31 -7.53 26.84
CA ALA A 433 8.43 -8.10 26.10
C ALA A 433 8.45 -7.62 24.63
N ALA A 434 7.28 -7.53 24.00
CA ALA A 434 7.09 -7.01 22.65
C ALA A 434 7.50 -5.52 22.56
N THR A 435 7.06 -4.68 23.49
CA THR A 435 7.46 -3.28 23.61
C THR A 435 8.98 -3.13 23.76
N ALA A 436 9.60 -3.92 24.65
CA ALA A 436 11.05 -3.89 24.85
C ALA A 436 11.81 -4.29 23.56
N LEU A 437 11.31 -5.26 22.81
CA LEU A 437 11.91 -5.67 21.55
C LEU A 437 11.69 -4.58 20.48
N ALA A 438 10.50 -4.00 20.39
CA ALA A 438 10.19 -2.92 19.45
C ALA A 438 11.14 -1.73 19.65
N HIS A 439 11.33 -1.27 20.86
CA HIS A 439 12.28 -0.17 21.18
C HIS A 439 13.73 -0.54 20.89
N LYS A 440 14.13 -1.81 21.04
CA LYS A 440 15.46 -2.29 20.66
C LYS A 440 15.67 -2.25 19.13
N LEU A 441 14.66 -2.59 18.35
CA LEU A 441 14.70 -2.63 16.89
C LEU A 441 14.51 -1.27 16.26
N ASP A 442 13.69 -0.43 16.89
CA ASP A 442 13.38 0.93 16.48
C ASP A 442 13.09 1.84 17.68
N PRO A 443 14.10 2.54 18.19
CA PRO A 443 13.93 3.47 19.31
C PRO A 443 13.25 4.80 18.94
N THR A 444 12.82 4.98 17.69
CA THR A 444 12.27 6.24 17.18
C THR A 444 10.76 6.30 17.19
N ARG A 445 10.08 5.16 17.28
CA ARG A 445 8.62 5.04 17.28
C ARG A 445 8.12 4.49 18.59
N LEU A 446 6.85 4.78 18.86
CA LEU A 446 6.16 4.38 20.08
C LEU A 446 5.32 3.12 19.83
N THR A 447 5.10 2.35 20.90
CA THR A 447 4.22 1.18 20.89
C THR A 447 2.83 1.52 21.37
N THR A 448 1.83 0.78 20.90
CA THR A 448 0.43 0.89 21.29
C THR A 448 -0.29 -0.45 21.15
N PHE A 449 -1.57 -0.46 21.48
CA PHE A 449 -2.53 -1.55 21.25
C PHE A 449 -3.91 -0.97 20.95
N ALA A 450 -4.85 -1.81 20.50
CA ALA A 450 -6.24 -1.44 20.25
C ALA A 450 -7.16 -2.22 21.20
N ALA A 451 -7.38 -1.71 22.40
CA ALA A 451 -8.03 -2.46 23.48
C ALA A 451 -9.55 -2.35 23.50
N SER A 452 -10.22 -3.48 23.64
CA SER A 452 -11.66 -3.59 23.90
C SER A 452 -11.99 -3.83 25.38
N MET A 453 -11.01 -4.32 26.16
CA MET A 453 -11.16 -4.65 27.59
C MET A 453 -10.52 -3.59 28.50
N PRO A 454 -10.78 -3.60 29.84
CA PRO A 454 -10.14 -2.68 30.76
C PRO A 454 -8.62 -2.83 30.82
N VAL A 455 -7.89 -1.77 30.46
CA VAL A 455 -6.42 -1.74 30.39
C VAL A 455 -5.76 -1.27 31.69
N ASN A 456 -6.51 -0.71 32.62
CA ASN A 456 -6.03 -0.25 33.94
C ASN A 456 -5.79 -1.40 34.96
N LYS A 457 -5.76 -2.64 34.48
CA LYS A 457 -5.54 -3.82 35.29
C LYS A 457 -4.19 -4.46 35.03
N LYS A 458 -3.53 -4.93 36.10
CA LYS A 458 -2.28 -5.70 36.04
C LYS A 458 -1.13 -5.02 35.26
N GLY A 459 -1.14 -3.68 35.20
CA GLY A 459 -0.09 -2.90 34.47
C GLY A 459 -0.16 -3.00 32.96
N TYR A 460 -1.28 -3.45 32.38
CA TYR A 460 -1.40 -3.61 30.93
C TYR A 460 -1.25 -2.28 30.17
N GLY A 461 -1.90 -1.21 30.66
CA GLY A 461 -1.78 0.13 30.07
C GLY A 461 -0.38 0.73 30.21
N ASP A 462 0.39 0.34 31.25
CA ASP A 462 1.77 0.80 31.46
C ASP A 462 2.79 0.02 30.59
N ALA A 463 2.37 -1.07 29.95
CA ALA A 463 3.22 -1.91 29.13
C ALA A 463 3.48 -1.35 27.73
N VAL A 464 2.80 -0.27 27.34
CA VAL A 464 2.96 0.43 26.04
C VAL A 464 3.20 1.93 26.26
N ASP A 465 3.66 2.62 25.22
CA ASP A 465 3.90 4.07 25.29
C ASP A 465 2.63 4.91 25.13
N VAL A 466 1.66 4.40 24.36
CA VAL A 466 0.43 5.08 23.98
C VAL A 466 -0.75 4.14 24.18
N VAL A 467 -1.73 4.55 24.98
CA VAL A 467 -2.93 3.75 25.26
C VAL A 467 -4.02 4.11 24.26
N SER A 468 -4.62 3.11 23.62
CA SER A 468 -5.68 3.32 22.62
C SER A 468 -6.84 2.36 22.85
N TYR A 469 -8.06 2.75 22.41
CA TYR A 469 -9.30 2.05 22.75
C TYR A 469 -10.16 1.82 21.51
N ASN A 470 -10.72 0.61 21.38
CA ASN A 470 -11.83 0.37 20.47
C ASN A 470 -13.14 0.81 21.14
N TYR A 471 -13.86 1.77 20.54
CA TYR A 471 -15.22 2.25 20.92
C TYR A 471 -15.39 2.88 22.32
N HIS A 472 -14.51 2.63 23.26
CA HIS A 472 -14.72 2.91 24.70
C HIS A 472 -14.24 4.31 25.12
N TRP A 473 -14.75 5.39 24.51
CA TRP A 473 -14.37 6.77 24.83
C TRP A 473 -14.61 7.17 26.30
N LYS A 474 -15.71 6.65 26.97
CA LYS A 474 -15.95 6.93 28.39
C LYS A 474 -14.87 6.34 29.29
N ARG A 475 -14.34 5.17 28.93
CA ARG A 475 -13.22 4.57 29.65
C ARG A 475 -11.96 5.39 29.46
N ALA A 476 -11.70 5.84 28.24
CA ALA A 476 -10.56 6.72 27.95
C ALA A 476 -10.61 8.01 28.76
N ASP A 477 -11.80 8.63 28.94
CA ASP A 477 -11.99 9.81 29.82
C ASP A 477 -11.62 9.48 31.25
N GLN A 478 -12.10 8.34 31.79
CA GLN A 478 -11.84 7.94 33.18
C GLN A 478 -10.35 7.60 33.40
N ASP A 479 -9.77 6.84 32.47
CA ASP A 479 -8.34 6.47 32.54
C ASP A 479 -7.43 7.70 32.39
N HIS A 480 -7.82 8.73 31.61
CA HIS A 480 -7.11 10.00 31.53
C HIS A 480 -7.11 10.78 32.86
N ILE A 481 -8.22 10.71 33.62
CA ILE A 481 -8.32 11.32 34.94
C ILE A 481 -7.47 10.55 35.94
N ASP A 482 -7.62 9.23 35.97
CA ASP A 482 -6.97 8.34 36.95
C ASP A 482 -5.46 8.22 36.71
N ASN A 483 -5.03 8.33 35.44
CA ASN A 483 -3.65 8.17 34.98
C ASN A 483 -3.22 9.33 34.08
N PRO A 484 -3.07 10.56 34.60
CA PRO A 484 -2.83 11.76 33.80
C PRO A 484 -1.47 11.76 33.08
N HIS A 485 -0.60 10.83 33.39
CA HIS A 485 0.67 10.60 32.70
C HIS A 485 0.53 9.74 31.43
N TRP A 486 -0.56 8.96 31.30
CA TRP A 486 -0.79 8.17 30.10
C TRP A 486 -1.04 9.06 28.89
N LYS A 487 -0.37 8.73 27.80
CA LYS A 487 -0.67 9.31 26.48
C LYS A 487 -1.85 8.54 25.90
N ILE A 488 -3.03 9.15 25.92
CA ILE A 488 -4.19 8.57 25.26
C ILE A 488 -4.06 8.84 23.77
N GLY A 489 -3.79 7.78 23.00
CA GLY A 489 -3.55 7.89 21.55
C GLY A 489 -4.83 8.16 20.80
N LEU A 490 -5.59 7.12 20.58
CA LEU A 490 -6.74 7.17 19.69
C LEU A 490 -7.93 6.39 20.25
N LEU A 491 -9.12 6.74 19.78
CA LEU A 491 -10.11 5.71 19.55
C LEU A 491 -9.67 4.94 18.31
N SER A 492 -8.98 3.81 18.52
CA SER A 492 -8.43 2.96 17.48
C SER A 492 -9.51 2.42 16.55
N GLU A 493 -10.71 2.27 17.07
CA GLU A 493 -11.93 2.04 16.30
C GLU A 493 -13.07 2.86 16.88
N TYR A 494 -13.81 3.53 16.00
CA TYR A 494 -15.05 4.22 16.39
C TYR A 494 -16.15 3.98 15.35
N SER A 495 -17.41 4.06 15.81
CA SER A 495 -18.64 3.89 15.05
C SER A 495 -19.04 2.42 14.86
N ALA A 496 -18.39 1.63 14.00
CA ALA A 496 -18.84 0.30 13.56
C ALA A 496 -20.32 0.30 13.12
N ALA A 497 -20.72 1.33 12.41
CA ALA A 497 -22.08 1.52 11.93
C ALA A 497 -22.19 1.05 10.49
N ARG A 498 -23.12 0.14 10.21
CA ARG A 498 -23.30 -0.48 8.91
C ARG A 498 -24.33 0.25 8.08
N GLY A 499 -23.96 0.68 6.87
CA GLY A 499 -24.84 1.29 5.90
C GLY A 499 -24.54 0.82 4.49
N ARG A 500 -25.58 0.65 3.67
CA ARG A 500 -25.42 0.32 2.26
C ARG A 500 -25.55 1.58 1.42
N ARG A 501 -24.70 1.73 0.41
CA ARG A 501 -24.79 2.84 -0.54
C ARG A 501 -26.20 2.92 -1.15
N GLY A 502 -26.84 4.11 -1.02
CA GLY A 502 -28.14 4.39 -1.60
C GLY A 502 -29.33 3.69 -0.91
N VAL A 503 -29.18 3.19 0.34
CA VAL A 503 -30.27 2.52 1.09
C VAL A 503 -30.62 3.34 2.34
N TYR A 504 -31.88 3.85 2.38
CA TYR A 504 -32.34 4.81 3.39
C TYR A 504 -33.52 4.30 4.24
N GLY A 505 -34.15 3.18 3.87
CA GLY A 505 -35.29 2.59 4.58
C GLY A 505 -35.08 1.14 5.01
N ILE A 506 -35.80 0.73 6.07
CA ILE A 506 -35.83 -0.66 6.56
C ILE A 506 -36.49 -1.60 5.54
N GLU A 507 -37.40 -1.09 4.70
CA GLU A 507 -38.22 -1.88 3.78
C GLU A 507 -37.41 -2.64 2.71
N HIS A 508 -36.21 -2.18 2.37
CA HIS A 508 -35.34 -2.86 1.41
C HIS A 508 -34.70 -4.15 1.95
N PHE A 509 -34.75 -4.38 3.26
CA PHE A 509 -34.25 -5.60 3.89
C PHE A 509 -35.24 -6.77 3.87
N ARG A 510 -36.55 -6.50 3.72
CA ARG A 510 -37.61 -7.51 3.80
C ARG A 510 -37.73 -8.42 2.56
N ARG A 511 -36.91 -8.23 1.54
CA ARG A 511 -36.94 -9.07 0.33
C ARG A 511 -35.96 -10.25 0.34
N ALA A 512 -35.24 -10.51 1.42
CA ALA A 512 -34.45 -11.73 1.56
C ALA A 512 -35.37 -12.88 2.02
N GLU A 513 -35.27 -14.03 1.38
CA GLU A 513 -36.12 -15.17 1.57
C GLU A 513 -36.14 -15.83 2.95
N ASP A 514 -35.30 -15.35 3.90
CA ASP A 514 -35.19 -15.85 5.28
C ASP A 514 -35.46 -14.72 6.31
N ASP A 515 -36.70 -14.25 6.40
CA ASP A 515 -37.11 -13.16 7.31
C ASP A 515 -36.84 -13.41 8.81
N ALA A 516 -36.83 -14.64 9.26
CA ALA A 516 -36.63 -14.98 10.68
C ALA A 516 -35.21 -14.75 11.20
N TYR A 517 -34.21 -14.82 10.34
CA TYR A 517 -32.80 -14.62 10.72
C TYR A 517 -32.40 -13.15 10.73
N PHE A 518 -33.03 -12.33 9.93
CA PHE A 518 -32.80 -10.89 9.85
C PHE A 518 -33.28 -10.15 11.10
N ASP A 519 -34.36 -10.60 11.74
CA ASP A 519 -34.91 -9.97 12.96
C ASP A 519 -33.99 -10.11 14.19
N LEU A 520 -33.22 -11.20 14.29
CA LEU A 520 -32.25 -11.39 15.38
C LEU A 520 -31.03 -10.46 15.29
N TYR A 521 -30.70 -9.99 14.09
CA TYR A 521 -29.56 -9.12 13.77
C TYR A 521 -29.96 -7.71 13.33
N ASN A 522 -31.24 -7.33 13.39
CA ASN A 522 -31.75 -6.00 13.03
C ASN A 522 -31.07 -4.85 13.77
N GLY A 523 -30.43 -5.11 14.93
CA GLY A 523 -29.59 -4.15 15.63
C GLY A 523 -28.22 -3.90 14.96
N MET A 524 -27.80 -4.73 13.99
CA MET A 524 -26.48 -4.67 13.38
C MET A 524 -26.44 -4.03 11.97
N VAL A 525 -27.54 -4.09 11.20
CA VAL A 525 -27.57 -3.50 9.86
C VAL A 525 -28.38 -2.22 9.90
N GLN A 526 -27.69 -1.11 9.90
CA GLN A 526 -28.27 0.22 9.95
C GLN A 526 -28.49 0.76 8.51
N ASN A 527 -29.44 1.66 8.35
CA ASN A 527 -29.57 2.44 7.11
C ASN A 527 -28.53 3.59 7.12
N MET A 528 -28.45 4.31 6.00
CA MET A 528 -27.48 5.41 5.88
C MET A 528 -27.64 6.50 6.94
N TYR A 529 -28.85 6.87 7.33
CA TYR A 529 -29.10 7.86 8.38
C TYR A 529 -28.50 7.44 9.73
N GLN A 530 -28.71 6.17 10.12
CA GLN A 530 -28.19 5.62 11.37
C GLN A 530 -26.66 5.55 11.35
N MET A 531 -26.07 5.15 10.21
CA MET A 531 -24.63 5.15 10.03
C MET A 531 -24.05 6.58 10.20
N CYS A 532 -24.62 7.55 9.48
CA CYS A 532 -24.23 8.95 9.52
C CYS A 532 -24.29 9.52 10.94
N SER A 533 -25.45 9.41 11.61
CA SER A 533 -25.63 9.86 13.00
C SER A 533 -24.60 9.29 13.96
N ARG A 534 -24.29 8.01 13.84
CA ARG A 534 -23.35 7.36 14.73
C ARG A 534 -21.92 7.84 14.51
N VAL A 535 -21.50 7.99 13.27
CA VAL A 535 -20.18 8.54 12.90
C VAL A 535 -20.05 9.99 13.41
N GLU A 536 -21.04 10.83 13.18
CA GLU A 536 -21.09 12.23 13.67
C GLU A 536 -20.89 12.28 15.19
N SER A 537 -21.66 11.45 15.92
CA SER A 537 -21.61 11.37 17.38
C SER A 537 -20.22 11.03 17.91
N TYR A 538 -19.53 10.07 17.30
CA TYR A 538 -18.17 9.69 17.71
C TYR A 538 -17.14 10.76 17.38
N TRP A 539 -17.15 11.29 16.14
CA TRP A 539 -16.17 12.29 15.74
C TRP A 539 -16.32 13.58 16.56
N ARG A 540 -17.55 14.00 16.84
CA ARG A 540 -17.85 15.12 17.73
C ARG A 540 -17.20 14.97 19.10
N ARG A 541 -17.23 13.76 19.69
CA ARG A 541 -16.58 13.46 20.97
C ARG A 541 -15.06 13.50 20.88
N ILE A 542 -14.49 13.00 19.78
CA ILE A 542 -13.05 13.01 19.56
C ILE A 542 -12.54 14.45 19.40
N LYS A 543 -13.20 15.28 18.61
CA LYS A 543 -12.76 16.67 18.38
C LYS A 543 -12.90 17.53 19.64
N ALA A 544 -13.87 17.26 20.51
CA ALA A 544 -14.06 18.00 21.77
C ALA A 544 -12.97 17.72 22.81
N ARG A 545 -12.18 16.67 22.69
CA ARG A 545 -11.15 16.24 23.64
C ARG A 545 -9.75 16.57 23.15
N GLU A 546 -9.10 17.55 23.79
CA GLU A 546 -7.76 17.96 23.37
C GLU A 546 -6.71 16.88 23.60
N TYR A 547 -6.83 16.08 24.65
CA TYR A 547 -5.89 15.01 24.99
C TYR A 547 -5.94 13.82 24.02
N PHE A 548 -7.06 13.53 23.35
CA PHE A 548 -7.07 12.55 22.29
C PHE A 548 -6.17 12.98 21.12
N ALA A 549 -5.24 12.15 20.72
CA ALA A 549 -4.48 12.38 19.50
C ALA A 549 -5.39 12.33 18.26
N GLY A 550 -6.43 11.46 18.28
CA GLY A 550 -7.41 11.37 17.21
C GLY A 550 -8.30 10.13 17.32
N GLY A 551 -8.74 9.60 16.18
CA GLY A 551 -9.50 8.36 16.08
C GLY A 551 -9.50 7.79 14.68
N CYS A 552 -9.71 6.47 14.56
CA CYS A 552 -9.84 5.75 13.31
C CYS A 552 -11.26 5.24 13.13
N LEU A 553 -11.88 5.63 12.03
CA LEU A 553 -13.21 5.14 11.65
C LEU A 553 -13.16 3.63 11.42
N TRP A 554 -14.08 2.89 11.99
CA TRP A 554 -14.37 1.52 11.60
C TRP A 554 -15.59 1.50 10.66
N SER A 555 -15.36 1.41 9.35
CA SER A 555 -14.09 1.42 8.66
C SER A 555 -14.06 2.51 7.58
N GLY A 556 -12.90 2.73 6.95
CA GLY A 556 -12.81 3.62 5.79
C GLY A 556 -13.40 3.03 4.54
N ILE A 557 -13.26 1.72 4.35
CA ILE A 557 -13.67 0.98 3.15
C ILE A 557 -14.41 -0.28 3.61
N ASP A 558 -15.47 -0.66 2.92
CA ASP A 558 -16.14 -1.94 3.12
C ASP A 558 -15.16 -3.10 2.89
N ALA A 559 -15.39 -4.21 3.57
CA ALA A 559 -14.54 -5.39 3.50
C ALA A 559 -15.37 -6.66 3.27
N TRP A 560 -14.77 -7.65 2.61
CA TRP A 560 -15.31 -8.99 2.54
C TRP A 560 -15.32 -9.65 3.93
N GLY A 561 -16.29 -10.51 4.18
CA GLY A 561 -16.36 -11.32 5.40
C GLY A 561 -16.81 -10.56 6.63
N GLU A 562 -16.09 -10.74 7.75
CA GLU A 562 -16.29 -10.08 9.05
C GLU A 562 -17.56 -10.48 9.81
N GLY A 563 -17.80 -11.77 9.93
CA GLY A 563 -18.85 -12.32 10.78
C GLY A 563 -20.29 -11.96 10.35
N ASN A 564 -20.54 -11.78 9.07
CA ASN A 564 -21.87 -11.56 8.58
C ASN A 564 -22.68 -12.85 8.52
N VAL A 565 -24.00 -12.71 8.42
CA VAL A 565 -24.92 -13.83 8.22
C VAL A 565 -25.32 -13.90 6.76
N TRP A 566 -25.50 -15.12 6.25
CA TRP A 566 -26.04 -15.33 4.90
C TRP A 566 -27.37 -14.56 4.72
N PRO A 567 -27.59 -13.81 3.61
CA PRO A 567 -26.77 -13.76 2.39
C PRO A 567 -25.66 -12.68 2.35
N LEU A 568 -25.32 -12.06 3.46
CA LEU A 568 -24.34 -10.98 3.50
C LEU A 568 -22.92 -11.55 3.44
N VAL A 569 -22.19 -11.31 2.36
CA VAL A 569 -20.83 -11.79 2.10
C VAL A 569 -19.76 -10.76 2.42
N SER A 570 -20.18 -9.54 2.75
CA SER A 570 -19.32 -8.40 3.03
C SER A 570 -19.91 -7.56 4.15
N ARG A 571 -19.08 -6.80 4.83
CA ARG A 571 -19.47 -5.86 5.88
C ARG A 571 -19.55 -4.44 5.34
N GLY A 572 -20.61 -3.71 5.69
CA GLY A 572 -20.94 -2.40 5.15
C GLY A 572 -20.56 -1.22 6.06
N ASP A 573 -19.47 -1.30 6.83
CA ASP A 573 -19.05 -0.25 7.78
C ASP A 573 -18.24 0.89 7.13
N GLY A 574 -17.82 0.73 5.87
CA GLY A 574 -16.94 1.66 5.18
C GLY A 574 -17.60 3.00 4.82
N ALA A 575 -16.80 4.05 4.80
CA ALA A 575 -17.18 5.30 4.15
C ALA A 575 -17.20 5.17 2.61
N LEU A 576 -16.39 4.27 2.07
CA LEU A 576 -16.43 3.80 0.69
C LEU A 576 -16.96 2.36 0.67
N ASP A 577 -17.69 1.98 -0.39
CA ASP A 577 -18.05 0.57 -0.59
C ASP A 577 -16.87 -0.25 -1.15
N LEU A 578 -17.06 -1.58 -1.33
CA LEU A 578 -16.01 -2.49 -1.85
C LEU A 578 -15.45 -2.13 -3.23
N CYS A 579 -16.14 -1.26 -3.99
CA CYS A 579 -15.69 -0.75 -5.28
C CYS A 579 -15.13 0.68 -5.17
N PHE A 580 -14.95 1.20 -3.95
CA PHE A 580 -14.58 2.58 -3.61
C PHE A 580 -15.62 3.62 -4.02
N PHE A 581 -16.86 3.26 -4.26
CA PHE A 581 -17.90 4.26 -4.42
C PHE A 581 -18.21 4.93 -3.08
N PRO A 582 -18.23 6.29 -3.01
CA PRO A 582 -18.49 6.99 -1.77
C PRO A 582 -19.94 6.76 -1.30
N LYS A 583 -20.08 6.53 0.01
CA LYS A 583 -21.38 6.57 0.70
C LYS A 583 -21.60 7.98 1.27
N ASP A 584 -22.82 8.31 1.70
CA ASP A 584 -23.12 9.67 2.20
C ASP A 584 -22.22 10.07 3.37
N VAL A 585 -21.84 9.13 4.22
CA VAL A 585 -20.92 9.39 5.34
C VAL A 585 -19.51 9.82 4.92
N TYR A 586 -19.06 9.49 3.71
CA TYR A 586 -17.82 10.01 3.15
C TYR A 586 -17.85 11.54 3.05
N TYR A 587 -18.98 12.10 2.61
CA TYR A 587 -19.18 13.54 2.47
C TYR A 587 -19.32 14.25 3.82
N TYR A 588 -19.70 13.55 4.89
CA TYR A 588 -19.56 14.08 6.24
C TYR A 588 -18.10 14.46 6.51
N PHE A 589 -17.16 13.56 6.25
CA PHE A 589 -15.73 13.84 6.47
C PHE A 589 -15.22 14.96 5.55
N VAL A 590 -15.63 14.98 4.29
CA VAL A 590 -15.31 16.10 3.38
C VAL A 590 -15.77 17.41 3.99
N SER A 591 -16.99 17.47 4.55
CA SER A 591 -17.53 18.69 5.18
C SER A 591 -16.78 19.12 6.46
N GLN A 592 -16.17 18.17 7.18
CA GLN A 592 -15.47 18.45 8.42
C GLN A 592 -13.98 18.80 8.21
N TRP A 593 -13.36 18.33 7.13
CA TRP A 593 -11.91 18.29 7.03
C TRP A 593 -11.33 18.95 5.78
N THR A 594 -12.17 19.42 4.87
CA THR A 594 -11.71 20.14 3.67
C THR A 594 -12.18 21.58 3.66
N GLU A 595 -11.49 22.46 2.92
CA GLU A 595 -11.74 23.90 2.90
C GLU A 595 -12.60 24.34 1.71
N ALA A 596 -12.55 23.59 0.60
CA ALA A 596 -13.34 23.90 -0.58
C ALA A 596 -14.84 23.89 -0.22
N PRO A 597 -15.61 24.93 -0.62
CA PRO A 597 -17.04 24.98 -0.32
C PRO A 597 -17.75 23.75 -0.85
N MET A 598 -18.56 23.10 -0.01
CA MET A 598 -19.31 21.93 -0.41
C MET A 598 -20.66 21.85 0.28
N VAL A 599 -21.61 21.24 -0.43
CA VAL A 599 -22.88 20.73 0.08
C VAL A 599 -23.04 19.31 -0.41
N HIS A 600 -23.61 18.41 0.40
CA HIS A 600 -24.01 17.09 0.01
C HIS A 600 -25.36 16.75 0.61
N ILE A 601 -26.38 16.65 -0.27
CA ILE A 601 -27.75 16.28 0.12
C ILE A 601 -28.00 14.81 -0.19
N PHE A 602 -28.78 14.19 0.67
CA PHE A 602 -29.28 12.84 0.52
C PHE A 602 -30.63 12.69 1.22
N PRO A 603 -31.46 11.73 0.86
CA PRO A 603 -31.30 10.63 -0.06
C PRO A 603 -31.44 11.03 -1.53
N HIS A 604 -31.35 10.04 -2.44
CA HIS A 604 -31.78 10.23 -3.83
C HIS A 604 -33.25 10.67 -3.91
N TRP A 605 -33.66 11.26 -5.06
CA TRP A 605 -35.00 11.83 -5.19
C TRP A 605 -35.93 10.98 -6.10
N ASN A 606 -35.85 9.62 -5.95
CA ASN A 606 -36.70 8.64 -6.64
C ASN A 606 -37.52 7.88 -5.61
N TRP A 607 -38.75 8.35 -5.35
CA TRP A 607 -39.68 7.78 -4.36
C TRP A 607 -41.06 7.53 -4.97
N GLU A 608 -41.10 6.85 -6.12
CA GLU A 608 -42.34 6.51 -6.83
C GLU A 608 -43.41 5.90 -5.89
N GLY A 609 -44.63 6.44 -5.92
CA GLY A 609 -45.74 6.03 -5.07
C GLY A 609 -45.72 6.60 -3.65
N LYS A 610 -44.79 7.52 -3.33
CA LYS A 610 -44.74 8.24 -2.04
C LYS A 610 -45.09 9.73 -2.18
N GLU A 611 -45.74 10.15 -3.25
CA GLU A 611 -46.13 11.55 -3.50
C GLU A 611 -46.86 12.15 -2.31
N GLY A 612 -46.44 13.30 -1.85
CA GLY A 612 -46.96 14.02 -0.67
C GLY A 612 -46.49 13.45 0.69
N GLN A 613 -45.84 12.30 0.74
CA GLN A 613 -45.28 11.77 1.99
C GLN A 613 -43.96 12.50 2.35
N PRO A 614 -43.70 12.77 3.64
CA PRO A 614 -42.48 13.44 4.04
C PRO A 614 -41.27 12.49 3.89
N ILE A 615 -40.23 12.98 3.22
CA ILE A 615 -38.91 12.36 3.13
C ILE A 615 -37.94 13.18 3.99
N ASP A 616 -37.18 12.54 4.84
CA ASP A 616 -36.12 13.18 5.62
C ASP A 616 -34.94 13.47 4.67
N VAL A 617 -34.64 14.75 4.43
CA VAL A 617 -33.53 15.22 3.59
C VAL A 617 -32.45 15.76 4.49
N TRP A 618 -31.28 15.14 4.45
CA TRP A 618 -30.10 15.60 5.20
C TRP A 618 -29.11 16.29 4.29
N CYS A 619 -28.36 17.21 4.85
CA CYS A 619 -27.29 17.91 4.13
C CYS A 619 -26.03 18.05 4.99
N TYR A 620 -24.90 17.66 4.42
CA TYR A 620 -23.56 17.96 4.91
C TYR A 620 -23.01 19.20 4.23
N THR A 621 -22.37 20.09 4.98
CA THR A 621 -21.75 21.30 4.45
C THR A 621 -20.62 21.81 5.33
N ASN A 622 -19.65 22.50 4.71
CA ASN A 622 -18.67 23.35 5.38
C ASN A 622 -18.95 24.85 5.14
N CYS A 623 -20.13 25.20 4.59
CA CYS A 623 -20.61 26.57 4.46
C CYS A 623 -21.28 27.06 5.76
N ASP A 624 -21.55 28.36 5.89
CA ASP A 624 -22.18 28.96 7.08
C ASP A 624 -23.65 28.51 7.22
N SER A 625 -24.34 28.35 6.09
CA SER A 625 -25.73 27.92 6.02
C SER A 625 -26.03 27.30 4.65
N VAL A 626 -27.20 26.66 4.56
CA VAL A 626 -27.69 26.04 3.31
C VAL A 626 -29.15 26.48 3.11
N GLU A 627 -29.48 26.90 1.90
CA GLU A 627 -30.85 26.99 1.41
C GLU A 627 -31.23 25.74 0.66
N LEU A 628 -32.32 25.09 1.04
CA LEU A 628 -32.89 23.95 0.32
C LEU A 628 -34.06 24.40 -0.52
N LEU A 629 -34.14 23.97 -1.78
CA LEU A 629 -35.23 24.24 -2.72
C LEU A 629 -35.75 22.94 -3.28
N LEU A 630 -37.08 22.89 -3.48
CA LEU A 630 -37.77 21.84 -4.26
C LEU A 630 -38.48 22.51 -5.43
N ASN A 631 -38.15 22.09 -6.67
CA ASN A 631 -38.76 22.67 -7.89
C ASN A 631 -38.70 24.20 -7.89
N ASP A 632 -37.53 24.80 -7.52
CA ASP A 632 -37.25 26.22 -7.36
C ASP A 632 -38.04 26.94 -6.23
N HIS A 633 -38.82 26.20 -5.44
CA HIS A 633 -39.49 26.75 -4.25
C HIS A 633 -38.61 26.56 -3.01
N SER A 634 -38.26 27.67 -2.33
CA SER A 634 -37.41 27.61 -1.12
C SER A 634 -38.13 26.93 0.05
N LEU A 635 -37.47 25.96 0.64
CA LEU A 635 -37.90 25.26 1.85
C LEU A 635 -37.23 25.84 3.12
N GLY A 636 -36.55 26.98 2.96
CA GLY A 636 -35.89 27.72 4.02
C GLY A 636 -34.41 27.51 4.11
N ILE A 637 -33.76 28.37 4.91
CA ILE A 637 -32.34 28.41 5.18
C ILE A 637 -32.09 27.83 6.56
N GLN A 638 -31.12 26.92 6.68
CA GLN A 638 -30.64 26.45 7.97
C GLN A 638 -29.15 26.76 8.13
N ALA A 639 -28.77 27.22 9.34
CA ALA A 639 -27.38 27.49 9.69
C ALA A 639 -26.66 26.21 10.10
N ARG A 640 -25.37 26.11 9.77
CA ARG A 640 -24.52 25.00 10.20
C ARG A 640 -24.52 24.90 11.73
N PRO A 641 -24.63 23.66 12.29
CA PRO A 641 -24.54 23.45 13.73
C PRO A 641 -23.21 23.97 14.32
N PRO A 642 -23.23 24.51 15.55
CA PRO A 642 -22.00 25.01 16.16
C PRO A 642 -21.04 23.88 16.55
N GLU A 643 -19.75 24.23 16.59
CA GLU A 643 -18.71 23.30 17.08
C GLU A 643 -19.00 22.90 18.54
N PRO A 644 -18.65 21.65 18.95
CA PRO A 644 -18.83 21.22 20.33
C PRO A 644 -17.93 22.02 21.28
N ALA A 645 -18.41 22.27 22.49
CA ALA A 645 -17.58 22.80 23.57
C ALA A 645 -16.44 21.80 23.90
N PHE A 646 -15.29 22.32 24.31
CA PHE A 646 -14.20 21.47 24.80
C PHE A 646 -14.60 20.73 26.07
N TRP A 647 -14.23 19.48 26.12
CA TRP A 647 -14.41 18.63 27.28
C TRP A 647 -13.42 19.01 28.39
N THR A 648 -13.90 18.99 29.66
CA THR A 648 -13.07 19.13 30.85
C THR A 648 -13.41 18.01 31.86
N PRO A 649 -12.51 17.61 32.76
CA PRO A 649 -12.79 16.62 33.80
C PRO A 649 -14.06 16.92 34.62
N ASP A 650 -14.31 18.19 34.93
CA ASP A 650 -15.49 18.63 35.63
C ASP A 650 -16.80 18.53 34.85
N SER A 651 -16.71 18.29 33.53
CA SER A 651 -17.88 18.16 32.65
C SER A 651 -18.50 16.75 32.68
N ILE A 652 -17.83 15.75 33.28
CA ILE A 652 -18.34 14.37 33.35
C ILE A 652 -19.69 14.31 34.09
N ASP A 653 -19.85 15.05 35.18
CA ASP A 653 -21.07 15.04 36.02
C ASP A 653 -22.14 16.01 35.50
N ASN A 654 -21.81 16.97 34.63
CA ASN A 654 -22.67 18.07 34.22
C ASN A 654 -23.21 18.01 32.80
N VAL A 655 -22.75 17.10 31.97
CA VAL A 655 -23.34 16.89 30.62
C VAL A 655 -24.45 15.85 30.76
N PRO A 656 -25.72 16.25 30.72
CA PRO A 656 -26.81 15.28 30.67
C PRO A 656 -26.55 14.35 29.48
N PRO A 657 -26.48 13.04 29.65
CA PRO A 657 -26.22 12.10 28.55
C PRO A 657 -27.16 12.34 27.35
N ALA A 658 -28.37 12.79 27.63
CA ALA A 658 -29.43 12.99 26.64
C ALA A 658 -29.30 14.24 25.77
N LYS A 659 -28.58 15.31 26.20
CA LYS A 659 -28.51 16.55 25.41
C LYS A 659 -27.29 16.71 24.53
N SER A 660 -26.15 16.08 24.87
CA SER A 660 -24.97 16.07 24.02
C SER A 660 -24.98 14.96 22.95
N GLU A 661 -25.76 13.90 23.20
CA GLU A 661 -25.89 12.76 22.27
C GLU A 661 -26.86 13.05 21.12
N THR A 662 -27.71 14.06 21.24
CA THR A 662 -28.75 14.42 20.27
C THR A 662 -28.38 15.59 19.35
N GLN A 663 -27.21 16.24 19.52
CA GLN A 663 -26.82 17.32 18.64
C GLN A 663 -26.19 16.74 17.37
N VAL A 664 -26.93 16.80 16.28
CA VAL A 664 -26.52 16.38 14.93
C VAL A 664 -25.53 17.38 14.32
N GLU A 665 -24.69 16.91 13.38
CA GLU A 665 -23.76 17.77 12.61
C GLU A 665 -24.20 17.93 11.15
N HIS A 666 -25.37 17.41 10.79
CA HIS A 666 -26.05 17.65 9.51
C HIS A 666 -27.18 18.68 9.66
N LEU A 667 -27.64 19.19 8.52
CA LEU A 667 -28.89 19.95 8.40
C LEU A 667 -29.98 18.98 7.97
N GLU A 668 -31.24 19.18 8.48
CA GLU A 668 -32.35 18.25 8.24
C GLU A 668 -33.62 19.01 7.83
N TRP A 669 -34.28 18.56 6.76
CA TRP A 669 -35.58 18.98 6.33
C TRP A 669 -36.52 17.80 6.16
N LYS A 670 -37.79 17.96 6.54
CA LYS A 670 -38.86 17.02 6.21
C LYS A 670 -39.57 17.54 4.98
N VAL A 671 -39.31 16.95 3.83
CA VAL A 671 -39.78 17.45 2.53
C VAL A 671 -40.88 16.53 2.00
N PRO A 672 -42.14 17.04 1.77
CA PRO A 672 -43.15 16.28 1.04
C PRO A 672 -42.61 15.90 -0.34
N TYR A 673 -42.66 14.61 -0.68
CA TYR A 673 -42.10 14.18 -1.94
C TYR A 673 -42.97 14.68 -3.11
N GLU A 674 -42.31 15.40 -4.02
CA GLU A 674 -42.84 15.75 -5.35
C GLU A 674 -41.74 15.40 -6.36
N PRO A 675 -42.07 14.71 -7.49
CA PRO A 675 -41.09 14.51 -8.55
C PRO A 675 -40.53 15.83 -9.07
N GLY A 676 -39.23 15.87 -9.36
CA GLY A 676 -38.56 17.08 -9.84
C GLY A 676 -37.11 17.21 -9.34
N THR A 677 -36.72 18.43 -8.99
CA THR A 677 -35.34 18.73 -8.58
C THR A 677 -35.29 19.22 -7.14
N ILE A 678 -34.54 18.55 -6.31
CA ILE A 678 -34.13 19.07 -5.01
C ILE A 678 -32.72 19.66 -5.12
N ARG A 679 -32.54 20.91 -4.65
CA ARG A 679 -31.32 21.69 -4.79
C ARG A 679 -30.91 22.24 -3.42
N ALA A 680 -29.63 22.03 -3.06
CA ALA A 680 -29.00 22.66 -1.92
C ALA A 680 -28.03 23.74 -2.40
N SER A 681 -28.14 24.95 -1.86
CA SER A 681 -27.24 26.07 -2.12
C SER A 681 -26.48 26.42 -0.85
N GLY A 682 -25.16 26.18 -0.84
CA GLY A 682 -24.27 26.48 0.26
C GLY A 682 -23.94 27.98 0.28
N LEU A 683 -24.15 28.61 1.43
CA LEU A 683 -23.98 30.05 1.59
C LEU A 683 -22.79 30.38 2.51
N ARG A 684 -21.92 31.28 2.08
CA ARG A 684 -20.89 31.95 2.92
C ARG A 684 -21.15 33.46 2.93
N ALA A 685 -21.27 34.04 4.10
CA ALA A 685 -21.64 35.45 4.28
C ALA A 685 -22.92 35.83 3.49
N GLY A 686 -23.90 34.94 3.40
CA GLY A 686 -25.16 35.13 2.69
C GLY A 686 -25.09 34.98 1.16
N GLN A 687 -23.92 34.67 0.57
CA GLN A 687 -23.78 34.46 -0.87
C GLN A 687 -23.63 32.97 -1.18
N SER A 688 -24.29 32.52 -2.24
CA SER A 688 -24.15 31.13 -2.75
C SER A 688 -22.76 30.90 -3.31
N VAL A 689 -22.04 29.90 -2.78
CA VAL A 689 -20.66 29.54 -3.17
C VAL A 689 -20.56 28.13 -3.75
N CYS A 690 -21.56 27.29 -3.54
CA CYS A 690 -21.62 25.96 -4.13
C CYS A 690 -23.08 25.49 -4.19
N ILE A 691 -23.38 24.58 -5.11
CA ILE A 691 -24.71 24.03 -5.36
C ILE A 691 -24.58 22.53 -5.62
N GLN A 692 -25.55 21.76 -5.11
CA GLN A 692 -25.80 20.38 -5.53
C GLN A 692 -27.28 20.22 -5.88
N GLU A 693 -27.53 19.50 -6.95
CA GLU A 693 -28.89 19.13 -7.38
C GLU A 693 -29.03 17.60 -7.43
N ILE A 694 -30.20 17.11 -7.03
CA ILE A 694 -30.61 15.71 -7.22
C ILE A 694 -31.97 15.75 -7.92
N HIS A 695 -32.08 14.95 -8.98
CA HIS A 695 -33.27 14.91 -9.81
C HIS A 695 -34.03 13.60 -9.60
N THR A 696 -35.35 13.65 -9.70
CA THR A 696 -36.15 12.44 -9.97
C THR A 696 -35.80 11.97 -11.37
N THR A 697 -35.18 10.81 -11.47
CA THR A 697 -34.69 10.27 -12.75
C THR A 697 -35.81 9.55 -13.52
N GLY A 698 -35.62 9.50 -14.82
CA GLY A 698 -36.42 8.67 -15.70
C GLY A 698 -36.01 7.19 -15.63
N LYS A 699 -36.51 6.40 -16.59
CA LYS A 699 -36.07 4.98 -16.73
C LYS A 699 -34.63 4.89 -17.22
N PRO A 700 -33.89 3.80 -16.88
CA PRO A 700 -32.59 3.52 -17.47
C PRO A 700 -32.61 3.59 -19.00
N ALA A 701 -31.74 4.39 -19.61
CA ALA A 701 -31.68 4.63 -21.05
C ALA A 701 -30.30 4.35 -21.66
N LYS A 702 -29.23 4.67 -20.95
CA LYS A 702 -27.86 4.55 -21.47
C LYS A 702 -26.84 4.20 -20.39
N ILE A 703 -25.68 3.72 -20.83
CA ILE A 703 -24.50 3.51 -19.97
C ILE A 703 -23.56 4.70 -20.17
N ASN A 704 -22.85 5.09 -19.10
CA ASN A 704 -21.71 6.00 -19.16
C ASN A 704 -20.48 5.33 -18.52
N LEU A 705 -19.34 5.35 -19.20
CA LEU A 705 -18.08 4.81 -18.74
C LEU A 705 -17.09 5.92 -18.38
N CYS A 706 -16.47 5.82 -17.21
CA CYS A 706 -15.35 6.67 -16.82
C CYS A 706 -14.35 5.88 -15.95
N ARG A 707 -13.18 6.46 -15.72
CA ARG A 707 -12.25 5.91 -14.72
C ARG A 707 -12.81 6.14 -13.32
N LEU A 708 -12.71 5.13 -12.44
CA LEU A 708 -13.22 5.24 -11.06
C LEU A 708 -12.66 6.47 -10.33
N MET A 709 -11.39 6.77 -10.49
CA MET A 709 -10.71 7.85 -9.76
C MET A 709 -11.20 9.25 -10.12
N THR A 710 -11.99 9.43 -11.20
CA THR A 710 -12.63 10.72 -11.50
C THR A 710 -13.66 11.15 -10.46
N ASP A 711 -14.10 10.25 -9.58
CA ASP A 711 -14.94 10.59 -8.43
C ASP A 711 -14.18 11.37 -7.34
N PHE A 712 -12.85 11.34 -7.36
CA PHE A 712 -12.01 11.91 -6.30
C PHE A 712 -11.04 13.00 -6.80
N VAL A 713 -10.54 12.87 -8.02
CA VAL A 713 -9.53 13.75 -8.61
C VAL A 713 -9.92 14.12 -10.04
N HIS A 714 -9.40 15.24 -10.52
CA HIS A 714 -9.58 15.62 -11.92
C HIS A 714 -8.87 14.61 -12.84
N GLU A 715 -9.43 14.35 -14.04
CA GLU A 715 -8.89 13.37 -15.00
C GLU A 715 -7.38 13.59 -15.29
N SER A 716 -6.93 14.84 -15.33
CA SER A 716 -5.52 15.19 -15.54
C SER A 716 -4.58 14.85 -14.38
N GLU A 717 -5.14 14.56 -13.19
CA GLU A 717 -4.38 14.12 -12.01
C GLU A 717 -4.27 12.60 -11.93
N ILE A 718 -5.02 11.87 -12.77
CA ILE A 718 -4.98 10.41 -12.77
C ILE A 718 -3.74 9.95 -13.55
N GLU A 719 -2.86 9.24 -12.86
CA GLU A 719 -1.67 8.65 -13.47
C GLU A 719 -2.02 7.75 -14.67
N PRO A 720 -1.24 7.83 -15.77
CA PRO A 720 -1.44 6.96 -16.92
C PRO A 720 -1.28 5.48 -16.55
N VAL A 721 -1.93 4.62 -17.31
CA VAL A 721 -1.77 3.16 -17.16
C VAL A 721 -0.38 2.76 -17.71
N ILE A 722 0.37 2.00 -16.93
CA ILE A 722 1.69 1.50 -17.33
C ILE A 722 1.54 0.16 -18.04
N ALA A 723 2.14 0.04 -19.22
CA ALA A 723 2.13 -1.19 -20.01
C ALA A 723 3.22 -2.16 -19.53
N ASP A 724 3.11 -2.65 -18.31
CA ASP A 724 4.05 -3.58 -17.66
C ASP A 724 3.45 -4.98 -17.43
N GLY A 725 2.18 -5.18 -17.82
CA GLY A 725 1.44 -6.42 -17.60
C GLY A 725 0.93 -6.62 -16.16
N ARG A 726 1.15 -5.65 -15.26
CA ARG A 726 0.71 -5.67 -13.85
C ARG A 726 -0.28 -4.57 -13.53
N ASP A 727 -0.02 -3.38 -14.09
CA ASP A 727 -0.83 -2.21 -13.80
C ASP A 727 -2.25 -2.36 -14.35
N ILE A 728 -3.18 -1.65 -13.74
CA ILE A 728 -4.62 -1.77 -14.02
C ILE A 728 -5.28 -0.41 -14.21
N VAL A 729 -6.46 -0.44 -14.79
CA VAL A 729 -7.44 0.64 -14.68
C VAL A 729 -8.78 0.08 -14.19
N VAL A 730 -9.41 0.79 -13.27
CA VAL A 730 -10.79 0.47 -12.84
C VAL A 730 -11.74 1.37 -13.61
N ILE A 731 -12.62 0.76 -14.39
CA ILE A 731 -13.64 1.44 -15.19
C ILE A 731 -14.98 1.35 -14.47
N LYS A 732 -15.53 2.50 -14.12
CA LYS A 732 -16.88 2.66 -13.59
C LYS A 732 -17.87 2.71 -14.74
N ALA A 733 -18.95 1.92 -14.64
CA ALA A 733 -20.14 2.02 -15.48
C ALA A 733 -21.29 2.58 -14.64
N ALA A 734 -21.87 3.69 -15.09
CA ALA A 734 -23.04 4.31 -14.51
C ALA A 734 -24.26 4.12 -15.45
N ILE A 735 -25.39 3.74 -14.88
CA ILE A 735 -26.66 3.63 -15.62
C ILE A 735 -27.37 4.98 -15.54
N LEU A 736 -27.57 5.61 -16.70
CA LEU A 736 -28.16 6.94 -16.81
C LEU A 736 -29.55 6.85 -17.45
N ASP A 737 -30.40 7.84 -17.12
CA ASP A 737 -31.64 8.14 -17.84
C ASP A 737 -31.38 8.94 -19.14
N GLU A 738 -32.41 9.35 -19.85
CA GLU A 738 -32.30 10.18 -21.06
C GLU A 738 -31.71 11.57 -20.77
N ALA A 739 -31.96 12.10 -19.55
CA ALA A 739 -31.48 13.41 -19.10
C ALA A 739 -30.05 13.38 -18.51
N GLU A 740 -29.34 12.26 -18.61
CA GLU A 740 -27.95 12.04 -18.14
C GLU A 740 -27.80 11.93 -16.60
N ASN A 741 -28.88 11.76 -15.86
CA ASN A 741 -28.79 11.51 -14.41
C ASN A 741 -28.57 10.02 -14.13
N VAL A 742 -27.74 9.73 -13.13
CA VAL A 742 -27.57 8.35 -12.63
C VAL A 742 -28.87 7.87 -12.02
N VAL A 743 -29.39 6.75 -12.52
CA VAL A 743 -30.61 6.13 -11.99
C VAL A 743 -30.30 5.38 -10.70
N PRO A 744 -30.65 5.89 -9.52
CA PRO A 744 -30.18 5.37 -8.23
C PRO A 744 -30.83 4.03 -7.82
N THR A 745 -31.74 3.53 -8.61
CA THR A 745 -32.44 2.24 -8.41
C THR A 745 -32.13 1.21 -9.49
N ALA A 746 -31.25 1.55 -10.45
CA ALA A 746 -30.94 0.67 -11.57
C ALA A 746 -30.09 -0.53 -11.14
N ASP A 747 -30.50 -1.72 -11.63
CA ASP A 747 -29.83 -3.00 -11.40
C ASP A 747 -29.54 -3.77 -12.72
N ASN A 748 -29.44 -3.05 -13.84
CA ASN A 748 -29.23 -3.60 -15.17
C ASN A 748 -27.93 -4.42 -15.22
N LEU A 749 -27.97 -5.57 -15.94
CA LEU A 749 -26.76 -6.36 -16.20
C LEU A 749 -25.88 -5.66 -17.24
N VAL A 750 -24.67 -5.29 -16.86
CA VAL A 750 -23.67 -4.66 -17.72
C VAL A 750 -22.66 -5.72 -18.17
N ASN A 751 -22.45 -5.83 -19.49
CA ASN A 751 -21.44 -6.70 -20.10
C ASN A 751 -20.27 -5.83 -20.57
N PHE A 752 -19.07 -6.16 -20.14
CA PHE A 752 -17.83 -5.44 -20.48
C PHE A 752 -17.04 -6.21 -21.55
N TYR A 753 -16.43 -5.46 -22.47
CA TYR A 753 -15.57 -5.97 -23.54
C TYR A 753 -14.33 -5.09 -23.64
N VAL A 754 -13.19 -5.70 -23.93
CA VAL A 754 -11.93 -5.00 -24.23
C VAL A 754 -11.50 -5.34 -25.65
N GLU A 755 -11.17 -4.31 -26.44
CA GLU A 755 -10.90 -4.43 -27.90
C GLU A 755 -9.38 -4.58 -28.15
N ARG A 756 -8.65 -5.33 -27.38
CA ARG A 756 -7.23 -5.63 -27.55
C ARG A 756 -6.90 -6.81 -26.63
N ASP A 757 -5.61 -7.04 -26.35
CA ASP A 757 -5.14 -8.17 -25.55
C ASP A 757 -5.19 -7.93 -24.02
N GLU A 758 -5.64 -6.75 -23.57
CA GLU A 758 -5.90 -6.43 -22.17
C GLU A 758 -7.00 -7.35 -21.60
N LYS A 759 -6.93 -7.62 -20.30
CA LYS A 759 -7.81 -8.59 -19.66
C LYS A 759 -8.68 -7.94 -18.59
N ILE A 760 -9.96 -8.34 -18.57
CA ILE A 760 -10.83 -8.10 -17.43
C ILE A 760 -10.45 -9.13 -16.36
N ILE A 761 -9.88 -8.67 -15.24
CA ILE A 761 -9.41 -9.53 -14.15
C ILE A 761 -10.36 -9.60 -12.97
N GLY A 762 -11.43 -8.82 -12.99
CA GLY A 762 -12.48 -8.81 -11.98
C GLY A 762 -13.57 -7.80 -12.28
N VAL A 763 -14.73 -7.98 -11.64
CA VAL A 763 -15.90 -7.09 -11.70
C VAL A 763 -16.51 -6.93 -10.31
N GLY A 764 -17.16 -5.80 -10.06
CA GLY A 764 -17.82 -5.52 -8.78
C GLY A 764 -18.93 -4.49 -8.88
N ASN A 765 -19.74 -4.35 -7.82
CA ASN A 765 -20.81 -3.34 -7.75
C ASN A 765 -21.01 -2.73 -6.35
N GLY A 766 -20.25 -3.18 -5.35
CA GLY A 766 -20.38 -2.70 -3.97
C GLY A 766 -21.58 -3.22 -3.18
N ASN A 767 -22.38 -4.13 -3.75
CA ASN A 767 -23.48 -4.76 -3.02
C ASN A 767 -22.96 -5.85 -2.08
N ILE A 768 -23.09 -5.65 -0.78
CA ILE A 768 -22.63 -6.58 0.27
C ILE A 768 -23.38 -7.91 0.31
N ALA A 769 -24.45 -8.07 -0.48
CA ALA A 769 -25.22 -9.29 -0.60
C ALA A 769 -25.15 -9.91 -2.02
N SER A 770 -24.22 -9.46 -2.88
CA SER A 770 -24.09 -10.02 -4.23
C SER A 770 -23.31 -11.33 -4.20
N HIS A 771 -23.89 -12.39 -4.79
CA HIS A 771 -23.23 -13.69 -4.99
C HIS A 771 -22.81 -13.93 -6.44
N GLU A 772 -22.82 -12.89 -7.26
CA GLU A 772 -22.36 -12.99 -8.64
C GLU A 772 -20.85 -13.30 -8.69
N PRO A 773 -20.37 -14.10 -9.66
CA PRO A 773 -18.96 -14.43 -9.78
C PRO A 773 -18.06 -13.20 -9.86
N ASN A 774 -17.00 -13.17 -9.08
CA ASN A 774 -16.03 -12.07 -9.04
C ASN A 774 -15.13 -12.04 -10.29
N LYS A 775 -14.74 -13.21 -10.80
CA LYS A 775 -13.95 -13.37 -12.02
C LYS A 775 -14.90 -13.58 -13.22
N ALA A 776 -15.49 -12.47 -13.69
CA ALA A 776 -16.44 -12.45 -14.78
C ALA A 776 -16.19 -11.24 -15.69
N THR A 777 -16.91 -11.18 -16.81
CA THR A 777 -16.91 -10.04 -17.75
C THR A 777 -18.25 -9.28 -17.72
N SER A 778 -19.14 -9.63 -16.80
CA SER A 778 -20.42 -8.96 -16.62
C SER A 778 -20.75 -8.82 -15.14
N ARG A 779 -21.50 -7.78 -14.80
CA ARG A 779 -21.96 -7.49 -13.43
C ARG A 779 -23.26 -6.70 -13.48
N LYS A 780 -24.22 -7.05 -12.63
CA LYS A 780 -25.37 -6.17 -12.39
C LYS A 780 -24.92 -4.87 -11.76
N ALA A 781 -25.47 -3.75 -12.20
CA ALA A 781 -25.35 -2.51 -11.47
C ALA A 781 -26.02 -2.65 -10.08
N TYR A 782 -25.49 -1.95 -9.09
CA TYR A 782 -26.11 -1.81 -7.78
C TYR A 782 -26.28 -0.33 -7.49
N ASN A 783 -27.54 0.07 -7.36
CA ASN A 783 -27.91 1.48 -7.24
C ASN A 783 -27.24 2.35 -8.33
N GLY A 784 -27.37 1.87 -9.58
CA GLY A 784 -26.92 2.55 -10.79
C GLY A 784 -25.46 2.34 -11.17
N LEU A 785 -24.63 1.68 -10.36
CA LEU A 785 -23.17 1.61 -10.56
C LEU A 785 -22.61 0.18 -10.52
N CYS A 786 -21.58 -0.07 -11.35
CA CYS A 786 -20.70 -1.24 -11.25
C CYS A 786 -19.31 -0.92 -11.82
N VAL A 787 -18.35 -1.80 -11.62
CA VAL A 787 -16.97 -1.65 -12.13
C VAL A 787 -16.49 -2.88 -12.88
N ALA A 788 -15.55 -2.64 -13.82
CA ALA A 788 -14.67 -3.66 -14.37
C ALA A 788 -13.20 -3.25 -14.14
N ILE A 789 -12.36 -4.23 -13.82
CA ILE A 789 -10.92 -4.03 -13.56
C ILE A 789 -10.18 -4.58 -14.76
N ILE A 790 -9.45 -3.71 -15.46
CA ILE A 790 -8.75 -4.03 -16.70
C ILE A 790 -7.25 -4.03 -16.44
N GLN A 791 -6.58 -5.15 -16.64
CA GLN A 791 -5.12 -5.30 -16.53
C GLN A 791 -4.45 -4.94 -17.86
N SER A 792 -3.38 -4.15 -17.80
CA SER A 792 -2.57 -3.78 -18.95
C SER A 792 -1.80 -4.98 -19.53
N THR A 793 -1.41 -4.88 -20.79
CA THR A 793 -0.41 -5.75 -21.40
C THR A 793 1.00 -5.16 -21.27
N GLN A 794 2.01 -5.87 -21.77
CA GLN A 794 3.38 -5.33 -21.85
C GLN A 794 3.63 -4.45 -23.10
N THR A 795 2.58 -4.17 -23.87
CA THR A 795 2.67 -3.36 -25.09
C THR A 795 1.90 -2.05 -24.89
N ALA A 796 2.60 -0.94 -24.86
CA ALA A 796 2.01 0.38 -24.75
C ALA A 796 1.12 0.72 -25.98
N GLY A 797 0.11 1.53 -25.76
CA GLY A 797 -0.81 1.98 -26.81
C GLY A 797 -2.19 2.32 -26.29
N GLU A 798 -3.13 2.55 -27.21
CA GLU A 798 -4.52 2.82 -26.90
C GLU A 798 -5.34 1.52 -26.98
N PHE A 799 -6.23 1.28 -26.02
CA PHE A 799 -7.23 0.22 -26.04
C PHE A 799 -8.62 0.78 -25.68
N THR A 800 -9.66 0.11 -26.14
CA THR A 800 -11.04 0.53 -25.91
C THR A 800 -11.74 -0.45 -24.97
N VAL A 801 -12.39 0.09 -23.95
CA VAL A 801 -13.33 -0.66 -23.11
C VAL A 801 -14.75 -0.27 -23.54
N ARG A 802 -15.60 -1.27 -23.83
CA ARG A 802 -16.99 -1.10 -24.20
C ARG A 802 -17.90 -1.78 -23.18
N ALA A 803 -19.01 -1.13 -22.86
CA ALA A 803 -20.05 -1.72 -22.04
C ALA A 803 -21.41 -1.75 -22.76
N THR A 804 -22.14 -2.85 -22.58
CA THR A 804 -23.48 -3.02 -23.14
C THR A 804 -24.43 -3.55 -22.09
N SER A 805 -25.72 -3.22 -22.22
CA SER A 805 -26.81 -3.80 -21.41
C SER A 805 -28.06 -3.91 -22.26
N PRO A 806 -28.87 -4.95 -22.10
CA PRO A 806 -30.14 -5.08 -22.87
C PRO A 806 -31.06 -3.86 -22.69
N GLY A 807 -31.45 -3.26 -23.80
CA GLY A 807 -32.36 -2.10 -23.82
C GLY A 807 -31.71 -0.75 -23.52
N LEU A 808 -30.40 -0.68 -23.29
CA LEU A 808 -29.66 0.56 -23.05
C LEU A 808 -28.75 0.90 -24.23
N ILE A 809 -28.53 2.21 -24.42
CA ILE A 809 -27.49 2.70 -25.32
C ILE A 809 -26.12 2.34 -24.72
N SER A 810 -25.31 1.62 -25.50
CA SER A 810 -23.96 1.22 -25.10
C SER A 810 -22.98 2.41 -25.06
N ASP A 811 -21.93 2.29 -24.28
CA ASP A 811 -20.84 3.26 -24.22
C ASP A 811 -19.48 2.60 -24.40
N ARG A 812 -18.47 3.43 -24.73
CA ARG A 812 -17.07 3.03 -24.89
C ARG A 812 -16.13 4.12 -24.40
N ILE A 813 -15.05 3.73 -23.74
CA ILE A 813 -14.00 4.62 -23.29
C ILE A 813 -12.65 4.17 -23.85
N LYS A 814 -11.84 5.12 -24.31
CA LYS A 814 -10.47 4.87 -24.76
C LYS A 814 -9.51 5.13 -23.63
N ILE A 815 -8.61 4.19 -23.39
CA ILE A 815 -7.58 4.24 -22.37
C ILE A 815 -6.23 4.17 -23.06
N LYS A 816 -5.34 5.10 -22.71
CA LYS A 816 -3.96 5.10 -23.19
C LYS A 816 -3.07 4.47 -22.12
N SER A 817 -2.30 3.45 -22.50
CA SER A 817 -1.19 2.94 -21.71
C SER A 817 0.15 3.44 -22.25
N ILE A 818 1.11 3.67 -21.37
CA ILE A 818 2.46 4.13 -21.69
C ILE A 818 3.49 3.07 -21.31
N ALA A 819 4.63 3.07 -21.97
CA ALA A 819 5.72 2.17 -21.62
C ALA A 819 6.22 2.45 -20.20
N PRO A 820 6.65 1.42 -19.43
CA PRO A 820 7.28 1.60 -18.13
C PRO A 820 8.56 2.42 -18.27
N GLU A 821 8.90 3.16 -17.20
CA GLU A 821 10.10 3.98 -17.17
C GLU A 821 11.36 3.11 -17.02
N PRO A 822 12.40 3.32 -17.85
CA PRO A 822 13.69 2.68 -17.69
C PRO A 822 14.37 3.14 -16.38
N VAL A 823 14.79 2.19 -15.53
CA VAL A 823 15.38 2.48 -14.21
C VAL A 823 16.82 1.99 -14.11
N LYS A 824 17.11 0.78 -14.61
CA LYS A 824 18.39 0.12 -14.42
C LYS A 824 18.84 -0.69 -15.63
N ILE A 825 20.14 -0.99 -15.67
CA ILE A 825 20.74 -1.93 -16.61
C ILE A 825 21.17 -3.18 -15.82
N VAL A 826 20.86 -4.37 -16.33
CA VAL A 826 21.39 -5.63 -15.85
C VAL A 826 22.25 -6.28 -16.96
N VAL A 827 23.44 -6.73 -16.61
CA VAL A 827 24.42 -7.23 -17.59
C VAL A 827 24.65 -8.73 -17.37
N PHE A 828 24.65 -9.47 -18.48
CA PHE A 828 24.91 -10.90 -18.52
C PHE A 828 26.07 -11.22 -19.47
N ALA A 829 26.80 -12.28 -19.18
CA ALA A 829 27.87 -12.80 -20.03
C ALA A 829 27.64 -14.26 -20.37
N LYS A 830 27.79 -14.64 -21.63
CA LYS A 830 27.66 -16.05 -22.08
C LYS A 830 28.66 -16.38 -23.19
N PRO A 831 29.59 -17.31 -22.95
CA PRO A 831 29.98 -17.92 -21.65
C PRO A 831 30.63 -16.85 -20.73
N TYR A 832 30.55 -17.01 -19.41
CA TYR A 832 31.24 -16.13 -18.47
C TYR A 832 32.70 -16.57 -18.17
N ARG A 833 33.11 -17.74 -18.68
CA ARG A 833 34.49 -18.25 -18.62
C ARG A 833 35.03 -18.45 -20.03
N LEU A 834 36.15 -17.82 -20.32
CA LEU A 834 36.88 -17.95 -21.58
C LEU A 834 38.16 -18.78 -21.33
N SER A 835 38.26 -19.93 -21.96
CA SER A 835 39.36 -20.90 -21.75
C SER A 835 40.34 -20.95 -22.90
N LYS A 836 40.07 -20.26 -24.04
CA LYS A 836 40.91 -20.21 -25.22
C LYS A 836 40.94 -18.80 -25.81
N LEU A 837 42.04 -18.44 -26.46
CA LEU A 837 42.22 -17.12 -27.08
C LEU A 837 41.28 -16.84 -28.26
N ASP A 838 40.77 -17.86 -28.90
CA ASP A 838 39.81 -17.80 -30.01
C ASP A 838 38.34 -17.79 -29.55
N GLN A 839 38.08 -17.96 -28.26
CA GLN A 839 36.74 -17.99 -27.69
C GLN A 839 36.24 -16.60 -27.38
N THR A 840 35.01 -16.28 -27.79
CA THR A 840 34.35 -15.01 -27.47
C THR A 840 33.24 -15.18 -26.44
N SER A 841 32.99 -14.13 -25.66
CA SER A 841 31.80 -14.02 -24.80
C SER A 841 30.86 -12.96 -25.33
N THR A 842 29.58 -13.31 -25.41
CA THR A 842 28.51 -12.36 -25.68
C THR A 842 28.08 -11.68 -24.40
N ILE A 843 28.17 -10.36 -24.36
CA ILE A 843 27.75 -9.50 -23.26
C ILE A 843 26.42 -8.88 -23.64
N THR A 844 25.40 -9.09 -22.83
CA THR A 844 24.05 -8.54 -23.04
C THR A 844 23.71 -7.62 -21.88
N ALA A 845 23.43 -6.35 -22.18
CA ALA A 845 22.87 -5.38 -21.23
C ALA A 845 21.37 -5.24 -21.48
N GLU A 846 20.58 -5.56 -20.47
CA GLU A 846 19.12 -5.44 -20.49
C GLU A 846 18.69 -4.16 -19.78
N ILE A 847 17.85 -3.36 -20.44
CA ILE A 847 17.24 -2.16 -19.87
C ILE A 847 15.97 -2.58 -19.19
N GLN A 848 15.88 -2.35 -17.89
CA GLN A 848 14.82 -2.86 -17.04
C GLN A 848 14.12 -1.74 -16.28
N ASP A 849 12.83 -1.97 -15.98
CA ASP A 849 12.00 -1.18 -15.09
C ASP A 849 12.34 -1.38 -13.60
N LYS A 850 11.54 -0.78 -12.70
CA LYS A 850 11.68 -0.96 -11.24
C LYS A 850 11.49 -2.41 -10.77
N PHE A 851 10.69 -3.20 -11.47
CA PHE A 851 10.43 -4.60 -11.17
C PHE A 851 11.49 -5.56 -11.72
N GLY A 852 12.37 -5.08 -12.60
CA GLY A 852 13.37 -5.91 -13.29
C GLY A 852 12.85 -6.59 -14.54
N SER A 853 11.73 -6.11 -15.08
CA SER A 853 11.21 -6.52 -16.39
C SER A 853 11.92 -5.77 -17.50
N ILE A 854 12.24 -6.45 -18.60
CA ILE A 854 12.87 -5.83 -19.78
C ILE A 854 11.84 -4.92 -20.44
N ILE A 855 12.25 -3.70 -20.77
CA ILE A 855 11.42 -2.75 -21.52
C ILE A 855 11.68 -2.91 -23.00
N LEU A 856 10.83 -3.66 -23.69
CA LEU A 856 11.01 -4.02 -25.11
C LEU A 856 11.06 -2.81 -26.07
N THR A 857 10.52 -1.67 -25.64
CA THR A 857 10.54 -0.40 -26.41
C THR A 857 11.75 0.47 -26.10
N ALA A 858 12.65 0.06 -25.19
CA ALA A 858 13.80 0.85 -24.83
C ALA A 858 14.88 0.80 -25.93
N GLU A 859 15.29 1.98 -26.41
CA GLU A 859 16.31 2.21 -27.46
C GLU A 859 17.50 3.02 -26.93
N ASN A 860 17.67 3.03 -25.59
CA ASN A 860 18.71 3.80 -24.92
C ASN A 860 20.11 3.51 -25.50
N LYS A 861 20.92 4.54 -25.63
CA LYS A 861 22.33 4.43 -25.98
C LYS A 861 23.11 3.85 -24.78
N VAL A 862 23.70 2.68 -24.95
CA VAL A 862 24.46 1.95 -23.93
C VAL A 862 25.95 2.00 -24.26
N THR A 863 26.77 2.45 -23.32
CA THR A 863 28.23 2.43 -23.39
C THR A 863 28.78 1.35 -22.48
N PHE A 864 29.46 0.38 -23.07
CA PHE A 864 30.18 -0.66 -22.34
C PHE A 864 31.61 -0.19 -22.08
N LYS A 865 32.11 -0.43 -20.88
CA LYS A 865 33.52 -0.24 -20.48
C LYS A 865 34.05 -1.54 -19.94
N LEU A 866 35.27 -1.87 -20.32
CA LEU A 866 35.94 -3.08 -19.94
C LEU A 866 37.17 -2.75 -19.11
N ASN A 867 37.35 -3.45 -18.00
CA ASN A 867 38.55 -3.40 -17.15
C ASN A 867 39.04 -4.82 -16.92
N GLY A 868 40.23 -5.14 -17.44
CA GLY A 868 40.87 -6.45 -17.31
C GLY A 868 41.40 -6.98 -18.66
N PRO A 869 41.88 -8.23 -18.69
CA PRO A 869 42.58 -8.81 -19.83
C PRO A 869 41.62 -9.32 -20.94
N ALA A 870 40.86 -8.43 -21.52
CA ALA A 870 40.01 -8.67 -22.72
C ALA A 870 39.83 -7.37 -23.50
N LEU A 871 39.33 -7.48 -24.72
CA LEU A 871 38.97 -6.37 -25.61
C LEU A 871 37.61 -6.64 -26.26
N PHE A 872 36.91 -5.58 -26.65
CA PHE A 872 35.76 -5.71 -27.56
C PHE A 872 36.23 -6.12 -28.95
N GLU A 873 35.33 -6.59 -29.80
CA GLU A 873 35.66 -7.05 -31.16
C GLU A 873 36.34 -5.98 -32.00
N ASN A 874 36.19 -4.71 -31.71
CA ASN A 874 36.84 -3.58 -32.37
C ASN A 874 38.21 -3.20 -31.78
N ASP A 875 38.80 -4.08 -30.98
CA ASP A 875 40.09 -3.91 -30.28
C ASP A 875 40.20 -2.72 -29.33
N THR A 876 39.08 -2.29 -28.76
CA THR A 876 39.01 -1.24 -27.73
C THR A 876 38.55 -1.76 -26.39
N ASP A 877 38.71 -0.95 -25.33
CA ASP A 877 38.18 -1.17 -23.96
C ASP A 877 36.82 -0.47 -23.74
N THR A 878 36.31 0.22 -24.76
CA THR A 878 35.04 0.92 -24.70
C THR A 878 34.25 0.69 -25.98
N PHE A 879 32.98 0.36 -25.87
CA PHE A 879 32.07 0.13 -26.99
C PHE A 879 30.71 0.76 -26.74
N THR A 880 30.15 1.43 -27.74
CA THR A 880 28.83 2.07 -27.60
C THR A 880 27.89 1.60 -28.68
N THR A 881 26.67 1.19 -28.27
CA THR A 881 25.59 0.80 -29.20
C THR A 881 24.23 1.21 -28.65
N ASN A 882 23.20 1.23 -29.46
CA ASN A 882 21.83 1.41 -29.01
C ASN A 882 21.22 0.07 -28.63
N ALA A 883 20.32 0.09 -27.65
CA ALA A 883 19.50 -1.07 -27.34
C ALA A 883 18.48 -1.30 -28.47
N ILE A 884 18.20 -2.56 -28.75
CA ILE A 884 17.14 -3.02 -29.65
C ILE A 884 16.30 -4.01 -28.84
N ASN A 885 14.99 -3.79 -28.79
CA ASN A 885 14.07 -4.58 -27.94
C ASN A 885 14.55 -4.65 -26.49
N GLY A 886 15.02 -3.50 -25.96
CA GLY A 886 15.50 -3.39 -24.57
C GLY A 886 16.86 -4.01 -24.30
N LYS A 887 17.59 -4.48 -25.31
CA LYS A 887 18.89 -5.16 -25.17
C LYS A 887 19.97 -4.51 -26.01
N ALA A 888 21.11 -4.21 -25.40
CA ALA A 888 22.34 -3.88 -26.10
C ALA A 888 23.29 -5.08 -26.00
N VAL A 889 23.84 -5.52 -27.15
CA VAL A 889 24.65 -6.74 -27.23
C VAL A 889 26.00 -6.41 -27.85
N VAL A 890 27.08 -6.91 -27.21
CA VAL A 890 28.45 -6.80 -27.73
C VAL A 890 29.20 -8.10 -27.45
N LYS A 891 30.32 -8.30 -28.12
CA LYS A 891 31.20 -9.44 -27.86
C LYS A 891 32.55 -8.98 -27.37
N ILE A 892 33.15 -9.79 -26.51
CA ILE A 892 34.53 -9.60 -26.05
C ILE A 892 35.36 -10.84 -26.42
N LYS A 893 36.65 -10.60 -26.63
CA LYS A 893 37.68 -11.62 -26.83
C LYS A 893 38.75 -11.49 -25.75
N PRO A 894 39.36 -12.60 -25.28
CA PRO A 894 40.44 -12.56 -24.31
C PRO A 894 41.71 -11.91 -24.91
N ALA A 895 42.46 -11.21 -24.05
CA ALA A 895 43.85 -10.85 -24.33
C ALA A 895 44.81 -11.99 -23.98
N GLU A 896 46.10 -11.85 -24.26
CA GLU A 896 47.11 -12.87 -24.02
C GLU A 896 47.32 -13.31 -22.59
N ARG A 897 46.80 -12.53 -21.60
CA ARG A 897 46.93 -12.82 -20.17
C ARG A 897 45.59 -13.28 -19.59
N GLY A 898 45.63 -14.28 -18.68
CA GLY A 898 44.47 -14.66 -17.90
C GLY A 898 44.13 -13.65 -16.77
N GLY A 899 42.90 -13.67 -16.29
CA GLY A 899 42.47 -12.84 -15.17
C GLY A 899 40.97 -12.57 -15.16
N SER A 900 40.51 -11.80 -14.19
CA SER A 900 39.11 -11.33 -14.12
C SER A 900 38.90 -10.08 -14.98
N VAL A 901 37.82 -10.03 -15.71
CA VAL A 901 37.40 -8.92 -16.55
C VAL A 901 36.07 -8.40 -16.06
N ILE A 902 36.01 -7.12 -15.70
CA ILE A 902 34.78 -6.45 -15.28
C ILE A 902 34.25 -5.66 -16.46
N ILE A 903 33.03 -5.98 -16.91
CA ILE A 903 32.33 -5.23 -17.94
C ILE A 903 31.23 -4.43 -17.26
N THR A 904 31.26 -3.12 -17.46
CA THR A 904 30.24 -2.17 -16.96
C THR A 904 29.44 -1.61 -18.12
N ALA A 905 28.11 -1.62 -18.04
CA ALA A 905 27.21 -0.99 -19.01
C ALA A 905 26.59 0.26 -18.39
N LEU A 906 26.68 1.36 -19.10
CA LEU A 906 26.29 2.72 -18.71
C LEU A 906 25.28 3.28 -19.71
N SER A 907 24.24 3.96 -19.21
CA SER A 907 23.34 4.78 -20.03
C SER A 907 22.90 5.99 -19.20
N ALA A 908 22.68 7.12 -19.86
CA ALA A 908 22.26 8.34 -19.18
C ALA A 908 20.93 8.15 -18.46
N GLY A 909 20.85 8.56 -17.21
CA GLY A 909 19.63 8.47 -16.40
C GLY A 909 19.37 7.10 -15.75
N LEU A 910 20.12 6.04 -16.09
CA LEU A 910 19.90 4.70 -15.59
C LEU A 910 20.94 4.29 -14.55
N ARG A 911 20.54 3.48 -13.57
CA ARG A 911 21.47 2.75 -12.72
C ARG A 911 22.29 1.78 -13.59
N SER A 912 23.61 1.91 -13.54
CA SER A 912 24.54 1.10 -14.32
C SER A 912 24.57 -0.36 -13.88
N GLY A 913 24.81 -1.27 -14.83
CA GLY A 913 25.01 -2.69 -14.57
C GLY A 913 26.43 -3.13 -14.77
N LYS A 914 26.82 -4.25 -14.13
CA LYS A 914 28.13 -4.90 -14.36
C LYS A 914 28.02 -6.41 -14.40
N VAL A 915 29.00 -7.05 -15.05
CA VAL A 915 29.20 -8.50 -15.01
C VAL A 915 30.69 -8.81 -15.00
N ASP A 916 31.07 -9.90 -14.31
CA ASP A 916 32.42 -10.42 -14.25
C ASP A 916 32.58 -11.56 -15.25
N VAL A 917 33.68 -11.57 -16.02
CA VAL A 917 34.07 -12.65 -16.94
C VAL A 917 35.47 -13.12 -16.56
N ILE A 918 35.67 -14.43 -16.52
CA ILE A 918 36.95 -15.06 -16.17
C ILE A 918 37.67 -15.48 -17.46
N VAL A 919 38.85 -14.93 -17.72
CA VAL A 919 39.79 -15.39 -18.76
C VAL A 919 40.81 -16.30 -18.10
N LYS A 920 40.90 -17.56 -18.60
CA LYS A 920 41.84 -18.55 -18.08
C LYS A 920 43.15 -18.52 -18.84
#